data_2e279d5d26b59f653b88f36a95ed6b6f
#
_entry.id   2e279d5d26b59f653b88f36a95ed6b6f
#
_cell.length_a   1.000
_cell.length_b   1.000
_cell.length_c   1.000
_cell.angle_alpha   90.00
_cell.angle_beta   90.00
_cell.angle_gamma   90.00
#
_symmetry.space_group_name_H-M   'P 1'
#
loop_
_entity.id
_entity.type
_entity.pdbx_description
1 polymer ?
#
loop_
_entity_poly.entity_id
_entity_poly.type
_entity_poly.pdbx_seq_one_letter_code
_entity_poly.pdbx_strand_id
1 'polypeptide(L)'
;MIQITIDDRQLQVEDGKTVLEAAFDAGIYIPNLCYHPDLPPLGACRLCLVEIDGMRGLPPACTTYVSEGMTVQTHTEQLQEFRKNIVWLMLSDHPEELAESTQFQKVVEWVGIKDVLPGHISEPRKLPEIPADEPVYTRDLERCILCERCVRMCQEVRGIGAIGLIDRGIKTYVGTQTDIPIMDSGCKFCEACVEVCPSGALRDKTTFTEEEREAYILPCTNTCPAGIDVARYVRLIAEGRYQDAIEVIRETVPLPYSLGCVCPHPCEEECRRGEVNEAISIRALKKFVAERDTGRWREKLEILPDTGKKVAVVGAGPAGLTAAWFIRKKGHAVTVLEALDKGGGTMRIGIPEYRLPREVLDQEIKDIEDIGVEFRYNTQVESLDDLFEQGFDAVFLGLGATKGTTMGIPGEDDPRVLDGLSVLWDINLEGKSQLEGRVAVVGGGNVAIDVARCGLRMGAGQISMLYRRTREEMPASPEEIEAALNEGVNIDFLVAPISVTAQEDCLQVQCIRMELGEPDGSGRRRPVPVEGSEFILEVDRFVMAIGQKAVIPQAFGVELNRRGYIKADNYRAEGRKGVFTGGDVMSGPATVIEAIHGGRVAASEIDKYLGGTGDIMQRFIPEEAENNRLGRDEGFAYYKRIHEQMLPVEECLKGFDEVEHAFHENEALEEAKRCLRCQLRLTISKVPMPPEQ
;
A
#
# COMPACT_ATOMS: atom_id res chain seq x y z
N MET A 1 -19.09 7.57 41.64
CA MET A 1 -18.21 6.47 42.05
C MET A 1 -18.95 5.64 43.06
N ILE A 2 -18.98 4.33 42.91
CA ILE A 2 -19.63 3.33 43.76
C ILE A 2 -18.54 2.52 44.44
N GLN A 3 -18.68 2.23 45.74
CA GLN A 3 -17.72 1.39 46.45
C GLN A 3 -18.21 -0.07 46.46
N ILE A 4 -17.40 -0.96 45.97
CA ILE A 4 -17.66 -2.41 45.91
C ILE A 4 -16.46 -3.20 46.40
N THR A 5 -16.65 -4.47 46.68
CA THR A 5 -15.56 -5.41 47.00
C THR A 5 -15.59 -6.57 46.00
N ILE A 6 -14.49 -6.84 45.33
CA ILE A 6 -14.31 -8.03 44.45
C ILE A 6 -13.12 -8.84 44.94
N ASP A 7 -13.29 -10.12 45.30
CA ASP A 7 -12.27 -11.03 45.82
C ASP A 7 -11.41 -10.33 46.89
N ASP A 8 -12.04 -9.80 47.94
CA ASP A 8 -11.46 -9.09 49.08
C ASP A 8 -10.76 -7.76 48.75
N ARG A 9 -10.80 -7.27 47.49
CA ARG A 9 -10.29 -5.97 47.09
C ARG A 9 -11.39 -4.93 47.09
N GLN A 10 -11.19 -3.86 47.83
CA GLN A 10 -12.10 -2.71 47.81
C GLN A 10 -11.80 -1.85 46.58
N LEU A 11 -12.81 -1.55 45.79
CA LEU A 11 -12.70 -0.84 44.51
C LEU A 11 -13.66 0.37 44.51
N GLN A 12 -13.22 1.47 43.90
CA GLN A 12 -14.08 2.59 43.52
C GLN A 12 -14.37 2.51 42.03
N VAL A 13 -15.62 2.32 41.67
CA VAL A 13 -16.06 2.05 40.30
C VAL A 13 -17.04 3.14 39.85
N GLU A 14 -17.01 3.48 38.58
CA GLU A 14 -18.00 4.39 37.98
C GLU A 14 -19.36 3.73 37.97
N ASP A 15 -20.42 4.57 38.25
CA ASP A 15 -21.79 4.11 38.15
C ASP A 15 -22.16 3.70 36.72
N GLY A 16 -22.95 2.65 36.59
CA GLY A 16 -23.39 2.11 35.31
C GLY A 16 -22.45 1.07 34.70
N LYS A 17 -21.31 0.75 35.32
CA LYS A 17 -20.48 -0.42 34.90
C LYS A 17 -21.08 -1.74 35.36
N THR A 18 -20.80 -2.79 34.60
CA THR A 18 -21.08 -4.17 35.02
C THR A 18 -20.00 -4.68 35.96
N VAL A 19 -20.30 -5.74 36.71
CA VAL A 19 -19.31 -6.44 37.55
C VAL A 19 -18.12 -6.92 36.72
N LEU A 20 -18.34 -7.37 35.48
CA LEU A 20 -17.26 -7.83 34.60
C LEU A 20 -16.32 -6.68 34.21
N GLU A 21 -16.87 -5.54 33.83
CA GLU A 21 -16.07 -4.36 33.47
C GLU A 21 -15.29 -3.83 34.68
N ALA A 22 -15.92 -3.76 35.86
CA ALA A 22 -15.27 -3.36 37.10
C ALA A 22 -14.12 -4.30 37.48
N ALA A 23 -14.29 -5.61 37.27
CA ALA A 23 -13.24 -6.61 37.53
C ALA A 23 -12.07 -6.42 36.56
N PHE A 24 -12.32 -6.24 35.26
CA PHE A 24 -11.28 -6.02 34.27
C PHE A 24 -10.48 -4.74 34.53
N ASP A 25 -11.13 -3.64 34.87
CA ASP A 25 -10.47 -2.39 35.24
C ASP A 25 -9.52 -2.56 36.44
N ALA A 26 -9.88 -3.47 37.36
CA ALA A 26 -9.07 -3.81 38.52
C ALA A 26 -8.01 -4.92 38.27
N GLY A 27 -7.88 -5.40 37.04
CA GLY A 27 -6.98 -6.47 36.67
C GLY A 27 -7.41 -7.85 37.18
N ILE A 28 -8.70 -8.03 37.51
CA ILE A 28 -9.30 -9.30 37.92
C ILE A 28 -9.93 -9.98 36.71
N TYR A 29 -9.37 -11.10 36.28
CA TYR A 29 -9.88 -11.82 35.12
C TYR A 29 -11.10 -12.68 35.49
N ILE A 30 -12.20 -12.52 34.77
CA ILE A 30 -13.38 -13.38 34.82
C ILE A 30 -13.58 -14.01 33.43
N PRO A 31 -13.59 -15.34 33.29
CA PRO A 31 -13.68 -15.98 31.98
C PRO A 31 -15.00 -15.66 31.27
N ASN A 32 -14.91 -15.41 29.98
CA ASN A 32 -16.06 -15.05 29.15
C ASN A 32 -15.78 -15.41 27.69
N LEU A 33 -16.82 -15.64 26.89
CA LEU A 33 -16.74 -15.92 25.46
C LEU A 33 -17.79 -15.20 24.62
N CYS A 34 -18.91 -14.75 25.21
CA CYS A 34 -19.93 -14.00 24.49
C CYS A 34 -19.86 -12.48 24.71
N TYR A 35 -19.07 -12.01 25.69
CA TYR A 35 -18.84 -10.59 25.95
C TYR A 35 -17.79 -10.02 25.00
N HIS A 36 -18.02 -8.82 24.52
CA HIS A 36 -17.07 -8.01 23.77
C HIS A 36 -17.26 -6.54 24.15
N PRO A 37 -16.17 -5.75 24.34
CA PRO A 37 -16.30 -4.34 24.76
C PRO A 37 -17.19 -3.49 23.83
N ASP A 38 -17.13 -3.75 22.52
CA ASP A 38 -17.89 -2.99 21.51
C ASP A 38 -19.34 -3.49 21.33
N LEU A 39 -19.79 -4.46 22.12
CA LEU A 39 -21.12 -5.03 22.04
C LEU A 39 -21.87 -4.92 23.36
N PRO A 40 -23.17 -4.62 23.37
CA PRO A 40 -23.96 -4.74 24.59
C PRO A 40 -23.83 -6.15 25.20
N PRO A 41 -23.81 -6.30 26.54
CA PRO A 41 -23.70 -7.60 27.17
C PRO A 41 -24.88 -8.53 26.83
N LEU A 42 -24.56 -9.84 26.56
CA LEU A 42 -25.58 -10.85 26.20
C LEU A 42 -25.85 -11.85 27.32
N GLY A 43 -24.84 -12.24 28.08
CA GLY A 43 -24.96 -13.23 29.17
C GLY A 43 -25.22 -14.66 28.70
N ALA A 44 -24.98 -14.99 27.42
CA ALA A 44 -25.33 -16.29 26.84
C ALA A 44 -24.39 -17.43 27.25
N CYS A 45 -23.08 -17.21 27.26
CA CYS A 45 -22.10 -18.29 27.50
C CYS A 45 -22.03 -18.78 28.94
N ARG A 46 -22.51 -18.00 29.91
CA ARG A 46 -22.53 -18.32 31.36
C ARG A 46 -21.17 -18.61 32.01
N LEU A 47 -20.05 -18.28 31.35
CA LEU A 47 -18.72 -18.46 31.95
C LEU A 47 -18.39 -17.39 33.00
N CYS A 48 -18.95 -16.21 32.87
CA CYS A 48 -18.71 -15.09 33.78
C CYS A 48 -19.62 -15.08 35.03
N LEU A 49 -20.12 -16.24 35.44
CA LEU A 49 -20.90 -16.35 36.69
C LEU A 49 -20.06 -15.94 37.90
N VAL A 50 -20.69 -15.25 38.86
CA VAL A 50 -20.10 -14.77 40.10
C VAL A 50 -21.05 -15.04 41.26
N GLU A 51 -20.50 -15.09 42.48
CA GLU A 51 -21.30 -15.06 43.72
C GLU A 51 -21.37 -13.65 44.25
N ILE A 52 -22.57 -13.20 44.63
CA ILE A 52 -22.80 -11.85 45.18
C ILE A 52 -23.52 -12.01 46.50
N ASP A 53 -22.98 -11.40 47.57
CA ASP A 53 -23.56 -11.46 48.90
C ASP A 53 -25.01 -10.96 48.93
N GLY A 54 -25.89 -11.75 49.50
CA GLY A 54 -27.32 -11.41 49.58
C GLY A 54 -28.11 -11.65 48.31
N MET A 55 -27.49 -12.04 47.19
CA MET A 55 -28.15 -12.36 45.93
C MET A 55 -28.37 -13.86 45.79
N ARG A 56 -29.57 -14.29 45.38
CA ARG A 56 -29.86 -15.70 45.15
C ARG A 56 -29.36 -16.17 43.79
N GLY A 57 -28.61 -17.26 43.77
CA GLY A 57 -28.08 -17.88 42.54
C GLY A 57 -26.76 -17.27 42.11
N LEU A 58 -26.31 -17.60 40.89
CA LEU A 58 -25.04 -17.15 40.29
C LEU A 58 -25.33 -16.23 39.10
N PRO A 59 -25.38 -14.92 39.30
CA PRO A 59 -25.62 -13.99 38.21
C PRO A 59 -24.40 -13.89 37.28
N PRO A 60 -24.57 -13.64 35.96
CA PRO A 60 -23.49 -13.40 35.05
C PRO A 60 -22.92 -11.98 35.23
N ALA A 61 -21.64 -11.87 35.51
CA ALA A 61 -20.96 -10.58 35.74
C ALA A 61 -21.09 -9.59 34.60
N CYS A 62 -21.17 -10.07 33.36
CA CYS A 62 -21.29 -9.18 32.18
C CYS A 62 -22.62 -8.46 32.06
N THR A 63 -23.71 -8.92 32.74
CA THR A 63 -25.03 -8.29 32.68
C THR A 63 -25.52 -7.77 34.06
N THR A 64 -24.70 -7.92 35.10
CA THR A 64 -25.00 -7.46 36.46
C THR A 64 -24.30 -6.12 36.70
N TYR A 65 -25.06 -5.07 36.89
CA TYR A 65 -24.52 -3.76 37.19
C TYR A 65 -24.05 -3.66 38.64
N VAL A 66 -23.00 -2.91 38.88
CA VAL A 66 -22.46 -2.66 40.23
C VAL A 66 -23.45 -1.80 41.04
N SER A 67 -23.50 -2.04 42.37
CA SER A 67 -24.26 -1.22 43.31
C SER A 67 -23.45 -0.96 44.58
N GLU A 68 -23.77 0.12 45.30
CA GLU A 68 -23.05 0.51 46.51
C GLU A 68 -23.03 -0.60 47.55
N GLY A 69 -21.82 -0.92 48.06
CA GLY A 69 -21.60 -1.95 49.08
C GLY A 69 -21.65 -3.39 48.56
N MET A 70 -21.74 -3.61 47.25
CA MET A 70 -21.77 -4.94 46.67
C MET A 70 -20.47 -5.70 46.97
N THR A 71 -20.62 -6.95 47.46
CA THR A 71 -19.46 -7.89 47.64
C THR A 71 -19.59 -9.05 46.66
N VAL A 72 -18.55 -9.25 45.88
CA VAL A 72 -18.50 -10.23 44.76
C VAL A 72 -17.34 -11.18 44.97
N GLN A 73 -17.61 -12.47 44.80
CA GLN A 73 -16.57 -13.52 44.71
C GLN A 73 -16.51 -14.07 43.28
N THR A 74 -15.33 -14.08 42.70
CA THR A 74 -15.13 -14.50 41.30
C THR A 74 -14.52 -15.90 41.18
N HIS A 75 -13.92 -16.44 42.24
CA HIS A 75 -13.12 -17.68 42.25
C HIS A 75 -13.44 -18.63 43.40
N THR A 76 -14.70 -19.06 43.50
CA THR A 76 -15.07 -20.12 44.47
C THR A 76 -14.99 -21.52 43.85
N GLU A 77 -14.94 -22.54 44.68
CA GLU A 77 -14.93 -23.95 44.23
C GLU A 77 -16.16 -24.27 43.37
N GLN A 78 -17.32 -23.77 43.77
CA GLN A 78 -18.58 -23.89 43.03
C GLN A 78 -18.51 -23.25 41.65
N LEU A 79 -17.98 -22.03 41.57
CA LEU A 79 -17.82 -21.34 40.29
C LEU A 79 -16.86 -22.06 39.33
N GLN A 80 -15.78 -22.62 39.87
CA GLN A 80 -14.84 -23.41 39.06
C GLN A 80 -15.46 -24.69 38.51
N GLU A 81 -16.28 -25.40 39.31
CA GLU A 81 -17.01 -26.57 38.85
C GLU A 81 -18.03 -26.22 37.74
N PHE A 82 -18.79 -25.14 37.91
CA PHE A 82 -19.69 -24.67 36.86
C PHE A 82 -18.97 -24.35 35.57
N ARG A 83 -17.86 -23.61 35.63
CA ARG A 83 -17.06 -23.25 34.46
C ARG A 83 -16.51 -24.46 33.73
N LYS A 84 -16.02 -25.48 34.49
CA LYS A 84 -15.58 -26.75 33.90
C LYS A 84 -16.70 -27.45 33.15
N ASN A 85 -17.88 -27.54 33.75
CA ASN A 85 -19.05 -28.16 33.12
C ASN A 85 -19.50 -27.40 31.84
N ILE A 86 -19.50 -26.07 31.87
CA ILE A 86 -19.85 -25.25 30.69
C ILE A 86 -18.85 -25.42 29.56
N VAL A 87 -17.53 -25.35 29.87
CA VAL A 87 -16.50 -25.53 28.86
C VAL A 87 -16.52 -26.98 28.31
N TRP A 88 -16.73 -27.98 29.17
CA TRP A 88 -16.89 -29.34 28.74
C TRP A 88 -18.08 -29.54 27.78
N LEU A 89 -19.23 -28.90 28.04
CA LEU A 89 -20.38 -28.90 27.15
C LEU A 89 -20.04 -28.27 25.79
N MET A 90 -19.27 -27.21 25.77
CA MET A 90 -18.81 -26.57 24.51
C MET A 90 -17.87 -27.49 23.73
N LEU A 91 -16.93 -28.14 24.42
CA LEU A 91 -15.96 -29.08 23.83
C LEU A 91 -16.60 -30.36 23.30
N SER A 92 -17.71 -30.81 23.88
CA SER A 92 -18.39 -32.05 23.45
C SER A 92 -19.01 -31.95 22.03
N ASP A 93 -19.13 -30.78 21.49
CA ASP A 93 -19.67 -30.50 20.15
C ASP A 93 -18.64 -29.71 19.28
N HIS A 94 -17.39 -29.73 19.67
CA HIS A 94 -16.28 -29.01 19.00
C HIS A 94 -15.24 -30.02 18.52
N PRO A 95 -14.50 -29.78 17.43
CA PRO A 95 -13.38 -30.61 17.03
C PRO A 95 -12.35 -30.82 18.17
N GLU A 96 -11.73 -32.00 18.23
CA GLU A 96 -10.71 -32.29 19.24
C GLU A 96 -9.57 -31.27 19.25
N GLU A 97 -9.16 -30.82 18.06
CA GLU A 97 -8.11 -29.83 17.89
C GLU A 97 -8.68 -28.43 17.94
N LEU A 98 -8.32 -27.66 18.95
CA LEU A 98 -8.68 -26.25 19.07
C LEU A 98 -7.87 -25.39 18.11
N ALA A 99 -8.47 -24.32 17.61
CA ALA A 99 -7.72 -23.34 16.83
C ALA A 99 -6.74 -22.60 17.74
N GLU A 100 -5.48 -22.59 17.33
CA GLU A 100 -4.38 -21.97 18.08
C GLU A 100 -4.59 -20.48 18.30
N SER A 101 -4.05 -19.98 19.40
CA SER A 101 -4.07 -18.55 19.78
C SER A 101 -5.46 -17.93 19.95
N THR A 102 -6.54 -18.72 19.96
CA THR A 102 -7.91 -18.22 20.16
C THR A 102 -8.23 -17.99 21.63
N GLN A 103 -9.18 -17.09 21.89
CA GLN A 103 -9.69 -16.86 23.25
C GLN A 103 -10.28 -18.15 23.84
N PHE A 104 -10.97 -18.96 23.02
CA PHE A 104 -11.57 -20.21 23.46
C PHE A 104 -10.52 -21.20 23.94
N GLN A 105 -9.44 -21.41 23.19
CA GLN A 105 -8.31 -22.25 23.60
C GLN A 105 -7.75 -21.79 24.95
N LYS A 106 -7.43 -20.51 25.09
CA LYS A 106 -6.89 -19.95 26.34
C LYS A 106 -7.84 -20.07 27.52
N VAL A 107 -9.16 -19.95 27.29
CA VAL A 107 -10.17 -20.18 28.35
C VAL A 107 -10.23 -21.66 28.76
N VAL A 108 -10.13 -22.60 27.81
CA VAL A 108 -10.08 -24.04 28.10
C VAL A 108 -8.86 -24.36 28.96
N GLU A 109 -7.71 -23.87 28.62
CA GLU A 109 -6.45 -24.04 29.38
C GLU A 109 -6.57 -23.44 30.77
N TRP A 110 -7.09 -22.20 30.88
CA TRP A 110 -7.25 -21.50 32.16
C TRP A 110 -8.23 -22.20 33.12
N VAL A 111 -9.31 -22.79 32.58
CA VAL A 111 -10.28 -23.59 33.38
C VAL A 111 -9.70 -24.91 33.80
N GLY A 112 -8.58 -25.38 33.18
CA GLY A 112 -7.86 -26.57 33.54
C GLY A 112 -8.52 -27.84 33.06
N ILE A 113 -9.16 -27.84 31.89
CA ILE A 113 -9.65 -29.04 31.22
C ILE A 113 -8.52 -29.56 30.34
N LYS A 114 -7.97 -30.75 30.67
CA LYS A 114 -6.88 -31.37 29.90
C LYS A 114 -7.36 -32.42 28.90
N ASP A 115 -8.50 -33.02 29.16
CA ASP A 115 -9.07 -34.07 28.33
C ASP A 115 -10.55 -33.79 28.06
N VAL A 116 -10.97 -33.93 26.82
CA VAL A 116 -12.39 -33.99 26.46
C VAL A 116 -12.94 -35.28 27.05
N LEU A 117 -13.84 -35.18 28.02
CA LEU A 117 -14.45 -36.37 28.64
C LEU A 117 -15.29 -37.07 27.55
N PRO A 118 -14.98 -38.34 27.24
CA PRO A 118 -15.69 -39.03 26.18
C PRO A 118 -17.12 -39.38 26.59
N GLY A 119 -18.05 -39.12 25.72
CA GLY A 119 -19.18 -39.98 25.55
C GLY A 119 -20.51 -39.68 26.24
N HIS A 120 -20.96 -38.44 26.39
CA HIS A 120 -22.31 -38.19 26.90
C HIS A 120 -23.20 -37.27 26.10
N ILE A 121 -22.78 -36.72 25.00
CA ILE A 121 -23.68 -35.91 24.21
C ILE A 121 -23.66 -36.39 22.76
N SER A 122 -24.81 -36.93 22.41
CA SER A 122 -25.53 -36.77 21.15
C SER A 122 -24.71 -36.80 19.85
N GLU A 123 -25.36 -37.24 18.83
CA GLU A 123 -24.94 -37.08 17.45
C GLU A 123 -24.38 -35.67 17.20
N PRO A 124 -23.21 -35.52 16.52
CA PRO A 124 -22.67 -34.23 16.11
C PRO A 124 -23.73 -33.39 15.41
N ARG A 125 -23.66 -32.06 15.58
CA ARG A 125 -24.56 -31.17 14.85
C ARG A 125 -24.48 -31.47 13.35
N LYS A 126 -25.61 -31.66 12.69
CA LYS A 126 -25.65 -31.74 11.23
C LYS A 126 -25.59 -30.33 10.69
N LEU A 127 -24.39 -29.90 10.37
CA LEU A 127 -24.12 -28.59 9.80
C LEU A 127 -24.24 -28.64 8.26
N PRO A 128 -24.70 -27.55 7.62
CA PRO A 128 -24.71 -27.48 6.17
C PRO A 128 -23.27 -27.46 5.62
N GLU A 129 -23.09 -28.00 4.42
CA GLU A 129 -21.86 -27.78 3.67
C GLU A 129 -21.76 -26.29 3.30
N ILE A 130 -20.65 -25.66 3.71
CA ILE A 130 -20.38 -24.27 3.34
C ILE A 130 -19.71 -24.27 1.97
N PRO A 131 -20.15 -23.43 1.02
CA PRO A 131 -19.38 -23.21 -0.19
C PRO A 131 -17.94 -22.84 0.15
N ALA A 132 -16.97 -23.53 -0.45
CA ALA A 132 -15.53 -23.39 -0.17
C ALA A 132 -14.96 -21.99 -0.50
N ASP A 133 -15.74 -21.11 -1.15
CA ASP A 133 -15.29 -19.90 -1.81
C ASP A 133 -15.76 -18.62 -1.08
N GLU A 134 -15.47 -18.51 0.21
CA GLU A 134 -15.56 -17.20 0.86
C GLU A 134 -14.32 -16.35 0.47
N PRO A 135 -14.50 -15.16 -0.10
CA PRO A 135 -13.40 -14.48 -0.78
C PRO A 135 -12.27 -14.03 0.16
N VAL A 136 -12.58 -13.49 1.35
CA VAL A 136 -11.57 -12.82 2.20
C VAL A 136 -11.26 -13.53 3.52
N TYR A 137 -12.08 -14.52 3.95
CA TYR A 137 -11.88 -15.26 5.20
C TYR A 137 -12.33 -16.72 5.06
N THR A 138 -12.03 -17.55 6.04
CA THR A 138 -12.54 -18.92 6.10
C THR A 138 -13.59 -19.04 7.18
N ARG A 139 -14.60 -19.88 6.94
CA ARG A 139 -15.67 -20.22 7.88
C ARG A 139 -15.70 -21.72 8.14
N ASP A 140 -15.56 -22.08 9.41
CA ASP A 140 -15.60 -23.45 9.91
C ASP A 140 -16.67 -23.55 10.99
N LEU A 141 -17.85 -24.05 10.61
CA LEU A 141 -19.01 -24.12 11.53
C LEU A 141 -18.82 -25.14 12.64
N GLU A 142 -17.97 -26.14 12.47
CA GLU A 142 -17.68 -27.14 13.51
C GLU A 142 -17.01 -26.49 14.72
N ARG A 143 -16.23 -25.41 14.50
CA ARG A 143 -15.57 -24.63 15.56
C ARG A 143 -16.49 -23.58 16.20
N CYS A 144 -17.73 -23.45 15.73
CA CYS A 144 -18.62 -22.40 16.20
C CYS A 144 -19.28 -22.77 17.55
N ILE A 145 -19.03 -21.97 18.58
CA ILE A 145 -19.62 -22.11 19.93
C ILE A 145 -20.90 -21.29 20.12
N LEU A 146 -21.50 -20.77 19.07
CA LEU A 146 -22.75 -19.99 19.06
C LEU A 146 -22.74 -18.79 20.05
N CYS A 147 -21.60 -18.10 20.19
CA CYS A 147 -21.47 -16.95 21.08
C CYS A 147 -22.11 -15.66 20.56
N GLU A 148 -22.57 -15.64 19.32
CA GLU A 148 -23.24 -14.55 18.62
C GLU A 148 -22.42 -13.25 18.42
N ARG A 149 -21.16 -13.17 18.84
CA ARG A 149 -20.35 -11.93 18.63
C ARG A 149 -20.34 -11.49 17.18
N CYS A 150 -20.05 -12.40 16.25
CA CYS A 150 -19.98 -12.12 14.81
C CYS A 150 -21.30 -11.61 14.24
N VAL A 151 -22.42 -12.23 14.63
CA VAL A 151 -23.77 -11.84 14.21
C VAL A 151 -24.08 -10.43 14.69
N ARG A 152 -23.87 -10.18 15.96
CA ARG A 152 -24.15 -8.89 16.60
C ARG A 152 -23.23 -7.78 16.11
N MET A 153 -21.96 -8.07 15.91
CA MET A 153 -21.02 -7.13 15.30
C MET A 153 -21.48 -6.72 13.90
N CYS A 154 -21.92 -7.69 13.08
CA CYS A 154 -22.44 -7.45 11.76
C CYS A 154 -23.75 -6.63 11.77
N GLN A 155 -24.67 -6.93 12.68
CA GLN A 155 -25.99 -6.29 12.76
C GLN A 155 -25.98 -4.97 13.53
N GLU A 156 -25.44 -4.95 14.75
CA GLU A 156 -25.57 -3.83 15.67
C GLU A 156 -24.52 -2.75 15.41
N VAL A 157 -23.26 -3.14 15.18
CA VAL A 157 -22.14 -2.19 14.98
C VAL A 157 -22.00 -1.81 13.52
N ARG A 158 -21.88 -2.79 12.61
CA ARG A 158 -21.70 -2.52 11.17
C ARG A 158 -23.01 -2.20 10.46
N GLY A 159 -24.17 -2.60 11.00
CA GLY A 159 -25.49 -2.34 10.43
C GLY A 159 -25.74 -3.07 9.11
N ILE A 160 -25.02 -4.17 8.85
CA ILE A 160 -25.08 -4.93 7.60
C ILE A 160 -26.09 -6.06 7.71
N GLY A 161 -25.98 -6.93 8.74
CA GLY A 161 -26.88 -8.07 8.93
C GLY A 161 -26.75 -9.13 7.83
N ALA A 162 -25.57 -9.32 7.26
CA ALA A 162 -25.31 -10.34 6.23
C ALA A 162 -25.37 -11.76 6.81
N ILE A 163 -25.02 -11.93 8.08
CA ILE A 163 -25.03 -13.20 8.80
C ILE A 163 -25.95 -13.12 10.02
N GLY A 164 -26.57 -14.26 10.35
CA GLY A 164 -27.48 -14.40 11.48
C GLY A 164 -27.45 -15.81 12.05
N LEU A 165 -28.27 -16.06 13.09
CA LEU A 165 -28.57 -17.42 13.55
C LEU A 165 -29.62 -18.02 12.61
N ILE A 166 -29.29 -19.14 12.03
CA ILE A 166 -30.17 -19.91 11.14
C ILE A 166 -30.65 -21.15 11.92
N ASP A 167 -31.88 -21.57 11.66
CA ASP A 167 -32.56 -22.63 12.38
C ASP A 167 -32.70 -22.37 13.91
N ARG A 168 -33.01 -23.44 14.67
CA ARG A 168 -33.17 -23.37 16.11
C ARG A 168 -32.80 -24.69 16.80
N GLY A 169 -32.50 -24.61 18.09
CA GLY A 169 -32.11 -25.77 18.92
C GLY A 169 -30.81 -26.36 18.44
N ILE A 170 -30.72 -27.70 18.39
CA ILE A 170 -29.49 -28.40 17.99
C ILE A 170 -29.09 -28.15 16.53
N LYS A 171 -29.99 -27.63 15.71
CA LYS A 171 -29.71 -27.30 14.29
C LYS A 171 -29.21 -25.87 14.11
N THR A 172 -29.13 -25.09 15.18
CA THR A 172 -28.69 -23.69 15.07
C THR A 172 -27.27 -23.58 14.58
N TYR A 173 -27.03 -22.71 13.58
CA TYR A 173 -25.70 -22.36 13.11
C TYR A 173 -25.65 -20.87 12.69
N VAL A 174 -24.45 -20.34 12.49
CA VAL A 174 -24.25 -18.98 11.97
C VAL A 174 -24.12 -19.05 10.46
N GLY A 175 -25.04 -18.42 9.74
CA GLY A 175 -25.10 -18.43 8.30
C GLY A 175 -25.68 -17.16 7.70
N THR A 176 -25.82 -17.14 6.38
CA THR A 176 -26.56 -16.14 5.66
C THR A 176 -28.05 -16.43 5.72
N GLN A 177 -28.89 -15.41 5.58
CA GLN A 177 -30.33 -15.59 5.54
C GLN A 177 -30.72 -16.46 4.33
N THR A 178 -31.47 -17.53 4.54
CA THR A 178 -31.87 -18.50 3.49
C THR A 178 -30.71 -19.25 2.80
N ASP A 179 -29.58 -19.38 3.44
CA ASP A 179 -28.38 -20.09 2.95
C ASP A 179 -27.85 -19.65 1.58
N ILE A 180 -28.09 -18.39 1.23
CA ILE A 180 -27.48 -17.79 0.03
C ILE A 180 -25.96 -17.62 0.19
N PRO A 181 -25.19 -17.62 -0.90
CA PRO A 181 -23.76 -17.30 -0.85
C PRO A 181 -23.51 -15.96 -0.16
N ILE A 182 -22.37 -15.82 0.54
CA ILE A 182 -22.02 -14.58 1.22
C ILE A 182 -21.94 -13.38 0.27
N MET A 183 -21.59 -13.63 -0.99
CA MET A 183 -21.55 -12.63 -2.06
C MET A 183 -22.93 -12.01 -2.33
N ASP A 184 -24.01 -12.77 -2.16
CA ASP A 184 -25.39 -12.34 -2.40
C ASP A 184 -26.08 -11.78 -1.15
N SER A 185 -25.39 -11.82 0.00
CA SER A 185 -25.98 -11.48 1.30
C SER A 185 -25.96 -9.99 1.65
N GLY A 186 -25.46 -9.13 0.76
CA GLY A 186 -25.21 -7.71 1.06
C GLY A 186 -24.03 -7.47 2.00
N CYS A 187 -23.13 -8.46 2.12
CA CYS A 187 -21.90 -8.35 2.90
C CYS A 187 -20.97 -7.27 2.34
N LYS A 188 -20.34 -6.50 3.23
CA LYS A 188 -19.32 -5.49 2.90
C LYS A 188 -17.89 -6.01 3.03
N PHE A 189 -17.68 -7.27 3.36
CA PHE A 189 -16.36 -7.91 3.54
C PHE A 189 -15.41 -7.14 4.47
N CYS A 190 -15.97 -6.48 5.49
CA CYS A 190 -15.22 -5.68 6.46
C CYS A 190 -14.51 -6.51 7.55
N GLU A 191 -14.72 -7.83 7.56
CA GLU A 191 -14.12 -8.82 8.46
C GLU A 191 -14.24 -8.53 9.96
N ALA A 192 -15.15 -7.66 10.36
CA ALA A 192 -15.42 -7.44 11.78
C ALA A 192 -15.89 -8.72 12.50
N CYS A 193 -16.59 -9.60 11.78
CA CYS A 193 -17.01 -10.91 12.28
C CYS A 193 -15.83 -11.85 12.54
N VAL A 194 -14.76 -11.77 11.77
CA VAL A 194 -13.50 -12.51 11.97
C VAL A 194 -12.81 -12.03 13.23
N GLU A 195 -12.66 -10.72 13.38
CA GLU A 195 -11.95 -10.09 14.50
C GLU A 195 -12.54 -10.44 15.86
N VAL A 196 -13.87 -10.55 15.96
CA VAL A 196 -14.53 -10.82 17.22
C VAL A 196 -14.76 -12.31 17.50
N CYS A 197 -14.36 -13.21 16.60
CA CYS A 197 -14.62 -14.64 16.77
C CYS A 197 -13.70 -15.26 17.82
N PRO A 198 -14.24 -15.76 18.97
CA PRO A 198 -13.41 -16.28 20.06
C PRO A 198 -12.89 -17.68 19.81
N SER A 199 -13.45 -18.44 18.86
CA SER A 199 -13.17 -19.87 18.68
C SER A 199 -12.45 -20.22 17.37
N GLY A 200 -12.22 -19.22 16.50
CA GLY A 200 -11.64 -19.44 15.19
C GLY A 200 -12.57 -20.08 14.15
N ALA A 201 -13.89 -20.08 14.43
CA ALA A 201 -14.91 -20.49 13.47
C ALA A 201 -14.94 -19.56 12.23
N LEU A 202 -14.63 -18.29 12.45
CA LEU A 202 -14.33 -17.30 11.41
C LEU A 202 -12.88 -16.87 11.61
N ARG A 203 -12.06 -17.00 10.58
CA ARG A 203 -10.62 -16.72 10.67
C ARG A 203 -10.06 -16.22 9.34
N ASP A 204 -8.95 -15.52 9.42
CA ASP A 204 -8.18 -15.12 8.25
C ASP A 204 -7.70 -16.33 7.44
N LYS A 205 -7.51 -16.16 6.14
CA LYS A 205 -6.97 -17.20 5.26
C LYS A 205 -5.49 -17.49 5.52
N THR A 206 -4.77 -16.47 6.01
CA THR A 206 -3.34 -16.54 6.31
C THR A 206 -3.11 -16.23 7.77
N THR A 207 -2.14 -16.89 8.39
CA THR A 207 -1.68 -16.58 9.74
C THR A 207 -0.64 -15.46 9.69
N PHE A 208 -0.70 -14.54 10.63
CA PHE A 208 0.23 -13.42 10.78
C PHE A 208 0.50 -13.15 12.27
N THR A 209 1.63 -12.54 12.57
CA THR A 209 1.97 -12.08 13.92
C THR A 209 1.26 -10.76 14.24
N GLU A 210 1.26 -10.36 15.53
CA GLU A 210 0.70 -9.06 15.93
C GLU A 210 1.44 -7.88 15.26
N GLU A 211 2.73 -8.03 14.99
CA GLU A 211 3.56 -7.03 14.31
C GLU A 211 3.19 -6.90 12.82
N GLU A 212 2.82 -8.00 12.19
CA GLU A 212 2.40 -8.04 10.78
C GLU A 212 0.91 -7.68 10.60
N ARG A 213 0.15 -7.61 11.68
CA ARG A 213 -1.31 -7.48 11.66
C ARG A 213 -1.80 -6.26 10.88
N GLU A 214 -1.22 -5.09 11.12
CA GLU A 214 -1.62 -3.87 10.42
C GLU A 214 -1.31 -3.95 8.92
N ALA A 215 -0.13 -4.45 8.55
CA ALA A 215 0.26 -4.63 7.16
C ALA A 215 -0.66 -5.62 6.43
N TYR A 216 -1.07 -6.71 7.09
CA TYR A 216 -2.02 -7.68 6.54
C TYR A 216 -3.42 -7.10 6.35
N ILE A 217 -3.92 -6.34 7.33
CA ILE A 217 -5.27 -5.76 7.29
C ILE A 217 -5.35 -4.59 6.32
N LEU A 218 -4.30 -3.73 6.26
CA LEU A 218 -4.23 -2.53 5.42
C LEU A 218 -3.09 -2.61 4.38
N PRO A 219 -3.08 -3.61 3.49
CA PRO A 219 -1.97 -3.76 2.56
C PRO A 219 -1.82 -2.54 1.63
N CYS A 220 -2.92 -1.90 1.20
CA CYS A 220 -2.86 -0.73 0.32
C CYS A 220 -2.07 0.46 0.91
N THR A 221 -2.13 0.69 2.22
CA THR A 221 -1.34 1.72 2.91
C THR A 221 0.09 1.26 3.15
N ASN A 222 0.27 0.01 3.58
CA ASN A 222 1.57 -0.52 3.98
C ASN A 222 2.48 -0.87 2.78
N THR A 223 1.91 -1.22 1.63
CA THR A 223 2.68 -1.46 0.39
C THR A 223 3.13 -0.14 -0.27
N CYS A 224 2.51 0.99 0.06
CA CYS A 224 2.90 2.27 -0.50
C CYS A 224 4.29 2.69 -0.01
N PRO A 225 5.32 2.84 -0.88
CA PRO A 225 6.67 3.24 -0.45
C PRO A 225 6.68 4.57 0.32
N ALA A 226 5.87 5.55 -0.09
CA ALA A 226 5.76 6.84 0.59
C ALA A 226 4.86 6.82 1.82
N GLY A 227 4.19 5.71 2.14
CA GLY A 227 3.32 5.59 3.30
C GLY A 227 2.11 6.53 3.25
N ILE A 228 1.49 6.70 2.08
CA ILE A 228 0.25 7.48 1.94
C ILE A 228 -0.87 6.73 2.64
N ASP A 229 -1.66 7.42 3.46
CA ASP A 229 -2.86 6.84 4.08
C ASP A 229 -3.98 6.65 3.03
N VAL A 230 -3.86 5.54 2.29
CA VAL A 230 -4.75 5.21 1.16
C VAL A 230 -6.18 5.04 1.63
N ALA A 231 -6.39 4.28 2.70
CA ALA A 231 -7.73 4.01 3.20
C ALA A 231 -8.47 5.29 3.59
N ARG A 232 -7.75 6.26 4.18
CA ARG A 232 -8.30 7.53 4.64
C ARG A 232 -8.69 8.43 3.47
N TYR A 233 -7.84 8.65 2.47
CA TYR A 233 -8.21 9.52 1.36
C TYR A 233 -9.29 8.91 0.46
N VAL A 234 -9.29 7.59 0.23
CA VAL A 234 -10.36 6.91 -0.50
C VAL A 234 -11.71 7.07 0.22
N ARG A 235 -11.73 6.93 1.56
CA ARG A 235 -12.91 7.21 2.36
C ARG A 235 -13.41 8.64 2.18
N LEU A 236 -12.51 9.62 2.27
CA LEU A 236 -12.86 11.04 2.12
C LEU A 236 -13.45 11.34 0.73
N ILE A 237 -12.94 10.68 -0.31
CA ILE A 237 -13.54 10.77 -1.65
C ILE A 237 -14.95 10.22 -1.65
N ALA A 238 -15.18 9.03 -1.07
CA ALA A 238 -16.51 8.43 -0.96
C ALA A 238 -17.52 9.30 -0.18
N GLU A 239 -17.02 10.17 0.70
CA GLU A 239 -17.79 11.16 1.47
C GLU A 239 -17.95 12.51 0.74
N GLY A 240 -17.40 12.69 -0.47
CA GLY A 240 -17.41 13.95 -1.22
C GLY A 240 -16.48 15.03 -0.67
N ARG A 241 -15.55 14.67 0.22
CA ARG A 241 -14.59 15.58 0.89
C ARG A 241 -13.27 15.64 0.13
N TYR A 242 -13.30 16.12 -1.11
CA TYR A 242 -12.15 16.03 -2.03
C TYR A 242 -10.95 16.86 -1.56
N GLN A 243 -11.17 18.04 -0.97
CA GLN A 243 -10.08 18.86 -0.45
C GLN A 243 -9.40 18.23 0.77
N ASP A 244 -10.16 17.54 1.60
CA ASP A 244 -9.59 16.79 2.71
C ASP A 244 -8.80 15.57 2.21
N ALA A 245 -9.28 14.91 1.16
CA ALA A 245 -8.59 13.77 0.56
C ALA A 245 -7.23 14.15 -0.03
N ILE A 246 -7.14 15.25 -0.78
CA ILE A 246 -5.85 15.71 -1.33
C ILE A 246 -4.90 16.17 -0.23
N GLU A 247 -5.41 16.81 0.83
CA GLU A 247 -4.61 17.20 1.99
C GLU A 247 -3.99 15.99 2.70
N VAL A 248 -4.72 14.88 2.85
CA VAL A 248 -4.17 13.62 3.38
C VAL A 248 -3.01 13.09 2.52
N ILE A 249 -3.13 13.14 1.20
CA ILE A 249 -2.04 12.73 0.31
C ILE A 249 -0.82 13.65 0.49
N ARG A 250 -1.03 14.96 0.59
CA ARG A 250 0.04 15.95 0.78
C ARG A 250 0.73 15.90 2.14
N GLU A 251 0.17 15.20 3.12
CA GLU A 251 0.87 14.92 4.40
C GLU A 251 2.20 14.19 4.16
N THR A 252 2.27 13.33 3.14
CA THR A 252 3.43 12.49 2.84
C THR A 252 4.07 12.74 1.47
N VAL A 253 3.36 13.36 0.52
CA VAL A 253 3.78 13.49 -0.88
C VAL A 253 3.57 14.92 -1.38
N PRO A 254 4.64 15.64 -1.78
CA PRO A 254 4.51 16.96 -2.37
C PRO A 254 4.07 16.98 -3.83
N LEU A 255 4.11 15.81 -4.53
CA LEU A 255 3.83 15.67 -5.96
C LEU A 255 2.62 14.73 -6.21
N PRO A 256 1.42 15.06 -5.71
CA PRO A 256 0.27 14.13 -5.75
C PRO A 256 -0.28 13.92 -7.16
N TYR A 257 -0.29 14.96 -8.02
CA TYR A 257 -0.80 14.84 -9.38
C TYR A 257 0.17 14.02 -10.26
N SER A 258 1.46 14.32 -10.21
CA SER A 258 2.48 13.51 -10.90
C SER A 258 2.36 12.02 -10.55
N LEU A 259 2.15 11.70 -9.27
CA LEU A 259 1.88 10.32 -8.86
C LEU A 259 0.51 9.79 -9.30
N GLY A 260 -0.47 10.65 -9.48
CA GLY A 260 -1.75 10.29 -10.11
C GLY A 260 -1.59 9.81 -11.54
N CYS A 261 -0.65 10.41 -12.26
CA CYS A 261 -0.35 10.10 -13.66
C CYS A 261 0.55 8.84 -13.82
N VAL A 262 1.64 8.73 -13.01
CA VAL A 262 2.74 7.81 -13.35
C VAL A 262 3.12 6.81 -12.24
N CYS A 263 2.34 6.72 -11.17
CA CYS A 263 2.60 5.73 -10.11
C CYS A 263 2.29 4.32 -10.62
N PRO A 264 3.18 3.32 -10.41
CA PRO A 264 2.89 1.92 -10.75
C PRO A 264 1.88 1.25 -9.82
N HIS A 265 1.32 1.97 -8.87
CA HIS A 265 0.23 1.63 -7.95
C HIS A 265 0.30 0.24 -7.26
N PRO A 266 1.41 -0.14 -6.59
CA PRO A 266 1.50 -1.42 -5.90
C PRO A 266 0.40 -1.60 -4.83
N CYS A 267 -0.18 -0.52 -4.35
CA CYS A 267 -1.34 -0.52 -3.45
C CYS A 267 -2.61 -1.12 -4.09
N GLU A 268 -2.75 -1.13 -5.41
CA GLU A 268 -3.86 -1.76 -6.13
C GLU A 268 -3.64 -3.27 -6.26
N GLU A 269 -2.41 -3.70 -6.52
CA GLU A 269 -2.03 -5.11 -6.62
C GLU A 269 -2.34 -5.88 -5.32
N GLU A 270 -2.08 -5.23 -4.17
CA GLU A 270 -2.32 -5.79 -2.85
C GLU A 270 -3.71 -5.45 -2.27
N CYS A 271 -4.56 -4.75 -3.03
CA CYS A 271 -5.86 -4.32 -2.53
C CYS A 271 -6.79 -5.52 -2.27
N ARG A 272 -7.22 -5.69 -1.02
CA ARG A 272 -8.10 -6.80 -0.60
C ARG A 272 -9.46 -6.84 -1.31
N ARG A 273 -9.89 -5.74 -1.91
CA ARG A 273 -11.05 -5.76 -2.81
C ARG A 273 -10.84 -6.69 -4.00
N GLY A 274 -9.59 -6.87 -4.45
CA GLY A 274 -9.23 -7.82 -5.50
C GLY A 274 -9.56 -9.28 -5.15
N GLU A 275 -9.59 -9.64 -3.86
CA GLU A 275 -10.04 -10.96 -3.43
C GLU A 275 -11.55 -11.18 -3.62
N VAL A 276 -12.34 -10.11 -3.63
CA VAL A 276 -13.81 -10.17 -3.84
C VAL A 276 -14.15 -10.18 -5.33
N ASN A 277 -13.62 -9.21 -6.08
CA ASN A 277 -13.74 -9.15 -7.55
C ASN A 277 -12.57 -8.40 -8.19
N GLU A 278 -12.52 -7.08 -8.13
CA GLU A 278 -11.50 -6.24 -8.76
C GLU A 278 -11.02 -5.18 -7.78
N ALA A 279 -9.71 -4.94 -7.73
CA ALA A 279 -9.09 -3.93 -6.88
C ALA A 279 -9.69 -2.53 -7.11
N ILE A 280 -9.54 -1.65 -6.12
CA ILE A 280 -9.93 -0.23 -6.24
C ILE A 280 -8.96 0.49 -7.18
N SER A 281 -9.45 1.37 -8.05
CA SER A 281 -8.64 2.26 -8.91
C SER A 281 -8.03 3.40 -8.08
N ILE A 282 -7.08 3.04 -7.21
CA ILE A 282 -6.51 3.93 -6.19
C ILE A 282 -5.71 5.07 -6.83
N ARG A 283 -4.96 4.76 -7.90
CA ARG A 283 -4.18 5.75 -8.67
C ARG A 283 -5.10 6.77 -9.34
N ALA A 284 -6.17 6.31 -10.00
CA ALA A 284 -7.16 7.18 -10.64
C ALA A 284 -7.89 8.08 -9.64
N LEU A 285 -8.27 7.55 -8.48
CA LEU A 285 -8.86 8.34 -7.39
C LEU A 285 -7.90 9.42 -6.88
N LYS A 286 -6.60 9.12 -6.81
CA LYS A 286 -5.57 10.11 -6.45
C LYS A 286 -5.46 11.20 -7.51
N LYS A 287 -5.43 10.84 -8.80
CA LYS A 287 -5.44 11.79 -9.93
C LYS A 287 -6.66 12.69 -9.87
N PHE A 288 -7.83 12.12 -9.66
CA PHE A 288 -9.11 12.84 -9.55
C PHE A 288 -9.08 13.97 -8.50
N VAL A 289 -8.56 13.69 -7.29
CA VAL A 289 -8.51 14.71 -6.23
C VAL A 289 -7.37 15.71 -6.44
N ALA A 290 -6.25 15.26 -7.02
CA ALA A 290 -5.13 16.12 -7.33
C ALA A 290 -5.50 17.18 -8.40
N GLU A 291 -6.31 16.82 -9.40
CA GLU A 291 -6.85 17.74 -10.41
C GLU A 291 -7.76 18.82 -9.81
N ARG A 292 -8.39 18.52 -8.68
CA ARG A 292 -9.30 19.39 -7.94
C ARG A 292 -8.68 20.10 -6.76
N ASP A 293 -7.34 20.02 -6.62
CA ASP A 293 -6.62 20.70 -5.54
C ASP A 293 -6.76 22.22 -5.67
N THR A 294 -7.44 22.84 -4.71
CA THR A 294 -7.59 24.29 -4.63
C THR A 294 -6.44 24.99 -3.92
N GLY A 295 -5.47 24.24 -3.43
CA GLY A 295 -4.37 24.77 -2.63
C GLY A 295 -4.72 25.13 -1.18
N ARG A 296 -5.90 24.72 -0.69
CA ARG A 296 -6.34 24.99 0.70
C ARG A 296 -5.34 24.50 1.76
N TRP A 297 -4.59 23.45 1.49
CA TRP A 297 -3.54 22.92 2.36
C TRP A 297 -2.48 23.99 2.75
N ARG A 298 -2.29 25.04 1.92
CA ARG A 298 -1.32 26.13 2.20
C ARG A 298 -1.70 26.91 3.46
N GLU A 299 -3.00 27.02 3.77
CA GLU A 299 -3.49 27.68 4.98
C GLU A 299 -3.16 26.88 6.26
N LYS A 300 -2.95 25.57 6.11
CA LYS A 300 -2.65 24.65 7.20
C LYS A 300 -1.18 24.27 7.27
N LEU A 301 -0.40 24.63 6.25
CA LEU A 301 1.01 24.31 6.18
C LEU A 301 1.77 25.09 7.28
N GLU A 302 2.41 24.36 8.15
CA GLU A 302 3.27 24.92 9.19
C GLU A 302 4.74 24.77 8.77
N ILE A 303 5.44 25.89 8.68
CA ILE A 303 6.89 25.96 8.50
C ILE A 303 7.47 26.36 9.84
N LEU A 304 8.34 25.52 10.41
CA LEU A 304 8.97 25.80 11.69
C LEU A 304 9.87 27.03 11.62
N PRO A 305 10.15 27.67 12.75
CA PRO A 305 11.07 28.83 12.81
C PRO A 305 12.42 28.52 12.19
N ASP A 306 13.04 29.57 11.62
CA ASP A 306 14.38 29.46 11.02
C ASP A 306 15.39 28.89 12.00
N THR A 307 16.04 27.82 11.61
CA THR A 307 17.06 27.11 12.38
C THR A 307 18.47 27.71 12.21
N GLY A 308 18.65 28.65 11.26
CA GLY A 308 19.95 29.16 10.83
C GLY A 308 20.80 28.13 10.06
N LYS A 309 20.24 26.95 9.73
CA LYS A 309 20.90 25.87 8.96
C LYS A 309 20.57 25.94 7.48
N LYS A 310 21.57 25.66 6.65
CA LYS A 310 21.46 25.72 5.20
C LYS A 310 21.72 24.35 4.58
N VAL A 311 20.83 23.91 3.71
CA VAL A 311 20.94 22.63 3.00
C VAL A 311 20.96 22.87 1.49
N ALA A 312 21.95 22.30 0.81
CA ALA A 312 21.99 22.21 -0.64
C ALA A 312 21.35 20.90 -1.09
N VAL A 313 20.46 20.98 -2.06
CA VAL A 313 19.86 19.83 -2.74
C VAL A 313 20.35 19.80 -4.18
N VAL A 314 21.13 18.80 -4.55
CA VAL A 314 21.71 18.67 -5.91
C VAL A 314 20.84 17.77 -6.75
N GLY A 315 20.13 18.36 -7.70
CA GLY A 315 19.14 17.75 -8.59
C GLY A 315 17.70 17.99 -8.15
N ALA A 316 16.89 18.53 -9.07
CA ALA A 316 15.47 18.81 -8.92
C ALA A 316 14.56 17.69 -9.45
N GLY A 317 14.99 16.44 -9.35
CA GLY A 317 14.15 15.25 -9.59
C GLY A 317 13.22 14.97 -8.40
N PRO A 318 12.37 13.92 -8.46
CA PRO A 318 11.37 13.63 -7.43
C PRO A 318 11.96 13.44 -6.02
N ALA A 319 13.15 12.84 -5.91
CA ALA A 319 13.84 12.69 -4.62
C ALA A 319 14.29 14.04 -4.05
N GLY A 320 14.93 14.90 -4.89
CA GLY A 320 15.41 16.22 -4.48
C GLY A 320 14.27 17.18 -4.14
N LEU A 321 13.22 17.23 -4.95
CA LEU A 321 12.02 18.02 -4.71
C LEU A 321 11.35 17.64 -3.37
N THR A 322 11.25 16.34 -3.11
CA THR A 322 10.67 15.83 -1.85
C THR A 322 11.56 16.16 -0.65
N ALA A 323 12.87 15.95 -0.77
CA ALA A 323 13.80 16.31 0.29
C ALA A 323 13.71 17.82 0.60
N ALA A 324 13.73 18.68 -0.43
CA ALA A 324 13.61 20.12 -0.29
C ALA A 324 12.32 20.54 0.45
N TRP A 325 11.18 19.94 0.08
CA TRP A 325 9.89 20.18 0.73
C TRP A 325 9.94 19.91 2.23
N PHE A 326 10.36 18.70 2.62
CA PHE A 326 10.35 18.30 4.02
C PHE A 326 11.42 19.04 4.86
N ILE A 327 12.61 19.28 4.30
CA ILE A 327 13.68 20.03 4.98
C ILE A 327 13.24 21.47 5.22
N ARG A 328 12.58 22.11 4.23
CA ARG A 328 12.08 23.49 4.37
C ARG A 328 11.01 23.61 5.44
N LYS A 329 10.09 22.65 5.55
CA LYS A 329 9.08 22.60 6.62
C LYS A 329 9.70 22.57 8.01
N LYS A 330 10.89 21.98 8.17
CA LYS A 330 11.64 21.96 9.43
C LYS A 330 12.36 23.28 9.77
N GLY A 331 12.17 24.32 8.95
CA GLY A 331 12.74 25.66 9.18
C GLY A 331 14.17 25.81 8.67
N HIS A 332 14.73 24.81 7.97
CA HIS A 332 16.05 24.96 7.36
C HIS A 332 15.94 25.77 6.06
N ALA A 333 16.97 26.57 5.76
CA ALA A 333 17.09 27.20 4.45
C ALA A 333 17.51 26.17 3.41
N VAL A 334 16.79 26.08 2.31
CA VAL A 334 17.02 25.08 1.26
C VAL A 334 17.28 25.75 -0.07
N THR A 335 18.37 25.37 -0.74
CA THR A 335 18.67 25.76 -2.12
C THR A 335 18.77 24.51 -2.98
N VAL A 336 17.92 24.39 -3.99
CA VAL A 336 17.97 23.33 -5.01
C VAL A 336 18.82 23.81 -6.17
N LEU A 337 19.84 23.01 -6.51
CA LEU A 337 20.77 23.26 -7.61
C LEU A 337 20.45 22.27 -8.73
N GLU A 338 19.97 22.79 -9.86
CA GLU A 338 19.56 21.99 -11.02
C GLU A 338 20.39 22.36 -12.25
N ALA A 339 20.94 21.35 -12.92
CA ALA A 339 21.76 21.53 -14.11
C ALA A 339 20.97 22.02 -15.31
N LEU A 340 19.70 21.68 -15.41
CA LEU A 340 18.80 22.11 -16.48
C LEU A 340 18.18 23.48 -16.18
N ASP A 341 17.51 24.03 -17.18
CA ASP A 341 16.75 25.28 -17.07
C ASP A 341 15.41 25.14 -16.32
N LYS A 342 14.95 23.90 -16.09
CA LYS A 342 13.74 23.55 -15.35
C LYS A 342 13.91 22.29 -14.50
N GLY A 343 13.20 22.23 -13.40
CA GLY A 343 13.15 21.06 -12.53
C GLY A 343 12.27 19.93 -13.07
N GLY A 344 12.30 18.79 -12.40
CA GLY A 344 11.50 17.61 -12.69
C GLY A 344 12.36 16.35 -12.89
N GLY A 345 13.65 16.50 -13.21
CA GLY A 345 14.53 15.35 -13.49
C GLY A 345 13.93 14.38 -14.50
N THR A 346 14.03 13.08 -14.26
CA THR A 346 13.50 12.06 -15.19
C THR A 346 11.99 12.16 -15.44
N MET A 347 11.21 12.75 -14.54
CA MET A 347 9.79 13.04 -14.81
C MET A 347 9.61 14.00 -15.99
N ARG A 348 10.55 14.94 -16.19
CA ARG A 348 10.52 15.89 -17.32
C ARG A 348 11.19 15.35 -18.57
N ILE A 349 12.39 14.78 -18.39
CA ILE A 349 13.21 14.38 -19.55
C ILE A 349 12.86 13.02 -20.12
N GLY A 350 12.37 12.09 -19.27
CA GLY A 350 12.13 10.69 -19.63
C GLY A 350 10.66 10.30 -19.79
N ILE A 351 9.75 10.92 -19.03
CA ILE A 351 8.32 10.61 -19.13
C ILE A 351 7.69 11.52 -20.19
N PRO A 352 7.00 10.97 -21.21
CA PRO A 352 6.34 11.76 -22.23
C PRO A 352 5.21 12.65 -21.70
N GLU A 353 4.95 13.77 -22.36
CA GLU A 353 3.94 14.75 -21.96
C GLU A 353 2.53 14.17 -21.97
N TYR A 354 2.23 13.25 -22.88
CA TYR A 354 0.93 12.57 -22.95
C TYR A 354 0.63 11.68 -21.72
N ARG A 355 1.67 11.33 -20.92
CA ARG A 355 1.53 10.62 -19.63
C ARG A 355 1.61 11.56 -18.43
N LEU A 356 2.43 12.61 -18.52
CA LEU A 356 2.62 13.59 -17.46
C LEU A 356 2.66 15.00 -18.06
N PRO A 357 1.54 15.72 -18.06
CA PRO A 357 1.46 17.09 -18.58
C PRO A 357 2.47 18.01 -17.89
N ARG A 358 3.14 18.84 -18.69
CA ARG A 358 4.23 19.73 -18.19
C ARG A 358 3.73 20.80 -17.25
N GLU A 359 2.53 21.32 -17.48
CA GLU A 359 1.91 22.34 -16.64
C GLU A 359 1.67 21.83 -15.22
N VAL A 360 1.28 20.55 -15.09
CA VAL A 360 1.10 19.88 -13.80
C VAL A 360 2.40 19.81 -13.02
N LEU A 361 3.45 19.31 -13.66
CA LEU A 361 4.78 19.22 -13.06
C LEU A 361 5.33 20.59 -12.66
N ASP A 362 5.16 21.59 -13.54
CA ASP A 362 5.59 22.98 -13.27
C ASP A 362 4.84 23.56 -12.07
N GLN A 363 3.53 23.29 -11.94
CA GLN A 363 2.75 23.75 -10.79
C GLN A 363 3.19 23.09 -9.49
N GLU A 364 3.44 21.79 -9.49
CA GLU A 364 3.90 21.08 -8.28
C GLU A 364 5.31 21.54 -7.85
N ILE A 365 6.19 21.86 -8.78
CA ILE A 365 7.50 22.45 -8.48
C ILE A 365 7.32 23.85 -7.91
N LYS A 366 6.42 24.65 -8.48
CA LYS A 366 6.11 25.98 -7.97
C LYS A 366 5.53 25.94 -6.55
N ASP A 367 4.72 24.94 -6.21
CA ASP A 367 4.23 24.74 -4.85
C ASP A 367 5.39 24.58 -3.85
N ILE A 368 6.49 23.93 -4.27
CA ILE A 368 7.71 23.76 -3.45
C ILE A 368 8.52 25.06 -3.38
N GLU A 369 8.57 25.81 -4.46
CA GLU A 369 9.20 27.14 -4.49
C GLU A 369 8.46 28.12 -3.55
N ASP A 370 7.13 28.14 -3.63
CA ASP A 370 6.25 29.05 -2.89
C ASP A 370 6.35 28.89 -1.36
N ILE A 371 6.80 27.75 -0.84
CA ILE A 371 7.08 27.58 0.59
C ILE A 371 8.44 28.12 1.03
N GLY A 372 9.20 28.73 0.11
CA GLY A 372 10.47 29.38 0.36
C GLY A 372 11.69 28.49 0.13
N VAL A 373 11.60 27.53 -0.77
CA VAL A 373 12.75 26.81 -1.34
C VAL A 373 13.35 27.65 -2.46
N GLU A 374 14.65 27.94 -2.41
CA GLU A 374 15.37 28.64 -3.46
C GLU A 374 15.75 27.67 -4.59
N PHE A 375 15.49 28.00 -5.86
CA PHE A 375 15.94 27.22 -7.01
C PHE A 375 17.01 27.98 -7.78
N ARG A 376 18.12 27.29 -8.11
CA ARG A 376 19.17 27.77 -9.00
C ARG A 376 19.28 26.81 -10.17
N TYR A 377 18.61 27.19 -11.25
CA TYR A 377 18.64 26.45 -12.53
C TYR A 377 19.92 26.74 -13.30
N ASN A 378 20.22 25.96 -14.34
CA ASN A 378 21.46 26.02 -15.12
C ASN A 378 22.72 25.99 -14.24
N THR A 379 22.68 25.26 -13.12
CA THR A 379 23.73 25.21 -12.10
C THR A 379 24.19 23.77 -11.91
N GLN A 380 25.21 23.38 -12.66
CA GLN A 380 25.86 22.10 -12.51
C GLN A 380 26.84 22.15 -11.34
N VAL A 381 26.70 21.22 -10.39
CA VAL A 381 27.63 21.06 -9.26
C VAL A 381 28.77 20.14 -9.67
N GLU A 382 30.00 20.62 -9.60
CA GLU A 382 31.19 19.86 -9.94
C GLU A 382 31.95 19.41 -8.70
N SER A 383 31.87 20.15 -7.59
CA SER A 383 32.53 19.85 -6.32
C SER A 383 31.58 20.10 -5.14
N LEU A 384 31.60 19.19 -4.16
CA LEU A 384 30.87 19.37 -2.90
C LEU A 384 31.63 20.30 -1.93
N ASP A 385 32.94 20.44 -2.06
CA ASP A 385 33.74 21.36 -1.22
C ASP A 385 33.27 22.81 -1.44
N ASP A 386 33.01 23.19 -2.69
CA ASP A 386 32.49 24.52 -3.02
C ASP A 386 31.16 24.84 -2.33
N LEU A 387 30.31 23.83 -2.13
CA LEU A 387 29.04 24.01 -1.42
C LEU A 387 29.28 24.22 0.09
N PHE A 388 30.15 23.45 0.70
CA PHE A 388 30.50 23.66 2.12
C PHE A 388 31.21 24.98 2.33
N GLU A 389 32.07 25.44 1.42
CA GLU A 389 32.71 26.75 1.45
C GLU A 389 31.70 27.90 1.31
N GLN A 390 30.61 27.70 0.56
CA GLN A 390 29.49 28.64 0.49
C GLN A 390 28.62 28.65 1.75
N GLY A 391 28.92 27.80 2.74
CA GLY A 391 28.29 27.77 4.05
C GLY A 391 27.04 26.90 4.15
N PHE A 392 26.89 25.90 3.27
CA PHE A 392 25.89 24.86 3.48
C PHE A 392 26.34 23.91 4.60
N ASP A 393 25.41 23.58 5.52
CA ASP A 393 25.65 22.67 6.66
C ASP A 393 25.49 21.19 6.26
N ALA A 394 24.68 20.91 5.24
CA ALA A 394 24.46 19.57 4.70
C ALA A 394 24.14 19.63 3.19
N VAL A 395 24.39 18.52 2.51
CA VAL A 395 24.12 18.35 1.07
C VAL A 395 23.31 17.09 0.84
N PHE A 396 22.24 17.18 0.07
CA PHE A 396 21.49 16.03 -0.45
C PHE A 396 21.83 15.82 -1.92
N LEU A 397 22.19 14.58 -2.30
CA LEU A 397 22.47 14.16 -3.68
C LEU A 397 21.29 13.37 -4.27
N GLY A 398 20.54 14.02 -5.15
CA GLY A 398 19.42 13.46 -5.90
C GLY A 398 19.66 13.46 -7.40
N LEU A 399 20.86 13.01 -7.84
CA LEU A 399 21.32 13.11 -9.24
C LEU A 399 20.56 12.21 -10.22
N GLY A 400 19.83 11.23 -9.71
CA GLY A 400 19.13 10.24 -10.54
C GLY A 400 20.07 9.31 -11.29
N ALA A 401 19.54 8.65 -12.34
CA ALA A 401 20.27 7.79 -13.27
C ALA A 401 19.97 8.25 -14.71
N THR A 402 20.78 9.14 -15.25
CA THR A 402 20.50 9.90 -16.46
C THR A 402 21.26 9.43 -17.70
N LYS A 403 22.06 8.35 -17.61
CA LYS A 403 22.81 7.80 -18.74
C LYS A 403 22.34 6.37 -19.06
N GLY A 404 22.04 6.11 -20.32
CA GLY A 404 21.66 4.76 -20.77
C GLY A 404 22.80 3.75 -20.67
N THR A 405 22.41 2.48 -20.65
CA THR A 405 23.32 1.33 -20.59
C THR A 405 23.49 0.75 -21.99
N THR A 406 24.76 0.49 -22.37
CA THR A 406 25.12 -0.19 -23.61
C THR A 406 24.99 -1.71 -23.46
N MET A 407 24.81 -2.43 -24.60
CA MET A 407 24.69 -3.88 -24.63
C MET A 407 26.04 -4.58 -24.68
N GLY A 408 27.07 -3.89 -25.17
CA GLY A 408 28.41 -4.46 -25.41
C GLY A 408 28.44 -5.36 -26.64
N ILE A 409 27.59 -5.09 -27.63
CA ILE A 409 27.56 -5.87 -28.89
C ILE A 409 28.33 -5.13 -29.99
N PRO A 410 28.91 -5.89 -30.98
CA PRO A 410 29.57 -5.27 -32.12
C PRO A 410 28.66 -4.34 -32.92
N GLY A 411 29.17 -3.15 -33.26
CA GLY A 411 28.46 -2.16 -34.08
C GLY A 411 27.48 -1.25 -33.32
N GLU A 412 27.41 -1.31 -32.00
CA GLU A 412 26.55 -0.41 -31.20
C GLU A 412 27.05 1.04 -31.19
N ASP A 413 28.23 1.35 -31.71
CA ASP A 413 28.81 2.70 -31.82
C ASP A 413 28.35 3.46 -33.07
N ASP A 414 27.59 2.83 -33.99
CA ASP A 414 27.04 3.52 -35.16
C ASP A 414 26.13 4.68 -34.74
N PRO A 415 26.20 5.88 -35.35
CA PRO A 415 25.38 7.04 -34.96
C PRO A 415 23.86 6.83 -35.08
N ARG A 416 23.41 5.80 -35.79
CA ARG A 416 21.99 5.42 -35.91
C ARG A 416 21.54 4.49 -34.77
N VAL A 417 22.50 4.04 -33.92
CA VAL A 417 22.20 3.33 -32.68
C VAL A 417 22.07 4.36 -31.55
N LEU A 418 20.88 4.49 -30.99
CA LEU A 418 20.52 5.56 -30.09
C LEU A 418 20.31 5.03 -28.67
N ASP A 419 20.54 5.90 -27.69
CA ASP A 419 20.15 5.64 -26.30
C ASP A 419 18.69 6.09 -26.06
N GLY A 420 17.87 5.20 -25.48
CA GLY A 420 16.43 5.46 -25.31
C GLY A 420 16.13 6.68 -24.44
N LEU A 421 16.89 6.93 -23.37
CA LEU A 421 16.69 8.11 -22.55
C LEU A 421 17.07 9.39 -23.28
N SER A 422 18.14 9.36 -24.06
CA SER A 422 18.55 10.51 -24.89
C SER A 422 17.52 10.84 -25.96
N VAL A 423 16.91 9.81 -26.57
CA VAL A 423 15.80 10.00 -27.52
C VAL A 423 14.60 10.69 -26.85
N LEU A 424 14.20 10.23 -25.66
CA LEU A 424 13.11 10.86 -24.91
C LEU A 424 13.46 12.28 -24.47
N TRP A 425 14.73 12.52 -24.12
CA TRP A 425 15.22 13.86 -23.81
C TRP A 425 15.02 14.81 -24.98
N ASP A 426 15.49 14.44 -26.19
CA ASP A 426 15.37 15.26 -27.40
C ASP A 426 13.88 15.55 -27.72
N ILE A 427 13.01 14.55 -27.60
CA ILE A 427 11.56 14.70 -27.82
C ILE A 427 10.95 15.62 -26.79
N ASN A 428 11.20 15.35 -25.51
CA ASN A 428 10.51 16.03 -24.40
C ASN A 428 10.96 17.49 -24.17
N LEU A 429 12.23 17.81 -24.46
CA LEU A 429 12.76 19.16 -24.24
C LEU A 429 12.89 19.97 -25.52
N GLU A 430 13.20 19.32 -26.65
CA GLU A 430 13.48 20.02 -27.90
C GLU A 430 12.38 19.83 -28.95
N GLY A 431 11.43 18.94 -28.73
CA GLY A 431 10.38 18.60 -29.73
C GLY A 431 10.97 17.94 -30.99
N LYS A 432 12.16 17.35 -30.87
CA LYS A 432 12.88 16.74 -31.99
C LYS A 432 12.90 15.22 -31.89
N SER A 433 12.84 14.55 -33.02
CA SER A 433 12.98 13.10 -33.09
C SER A 433 13.97 12.70 -34.17
N GLN A 434 14.79 11.71 -33.86
CA GLN A 434 15.63 11.02 -34.83
C GLN A 434 15.00 9.69 -35.27
N LEU A 435 13.76 9.38 -34.83
CA LEU A 435 13.06 8.14 -35.11
C LEU A 435 12.31 8.25 -36.45
N GLU A 436 12.98 7.87 -37.52
CA GLU A 436 12.45 7.86 -38.87
C GLU A 436 12.49 6.46 -39.47
N GLY A 437 11.54 6.13 -40.35
CA GLY A 437 11.50 4.87 -41.07
C GLY A 437 11.15 3.67 -40.16
N ARG A 438 11.92 2.59 -40.31
CA ARG A 438 11.79 1.36 -39.52
C ARG A 438 12.66 1.47 -38.27
N VAL A 439 12.05 1.38 -37.09
CA VAL A 439 12.74 1.55 -35.82
C VAL A 439 12.65 0.25 -35.01
N ALA A 440 13.79 -0.24 -34.52
CA ALA A 440 13.78 -1.29 -33.50
C ALA A 440 14.17 -0.71 -32.15
N VAL A 441 13.38 -1.04 -31.11
CA VAL A 441 13.63 -0.64 -29.72
C VAL A 441 13.91 -1.88 -28.88
N VAL A 442 15.07 -1.95 -28.23
CA VAL A 442 15.45 -3.09 -27.37
C VAL A 442 15.17 -2.76 -25.92
N GLY A 443 14.34 -3.57 -25.29
CA GLY A 443 14.00 -3.43 -23.88
C GLY A 443 12.56 -3.82 -23.60
N GLY A 444 12.18 -3.95 -22.33
CA GLY A 444 10.82 -4.30 -21.90
C GLY A 444 10.36 -3.47 -20.71
N GLY A 445 11.06 -2.38 -20.36
CA GLY A 445 10.68 -1.45 -19.31
C GLY A 445 9.91 -0.24 -19.84
N ASN A 446 9.43 0.62 -18.95
CA ASN A 446 8.65 1.81 -19.30
C ASN A 446 9.38 2.72 -20.30
N VAL A 447 10.70 2.89 -20.19
CA VAL A 447 11.48 3.69 -21.16
C VAL A 447 11.36 3.14 -22.58
N ALA A 448 11.41 1.80 -22.75
CA ALA A 448 11.26 1.19 -24.07
C ALA A 448 9.85 1.41 -24.65
N ILE A 449 8.83 1.28 -23.82
CA ILE A 449 7.43 1.58 -24.18
C ILE A 449 7.27 3.06 -24.55
N ASP A 450 7.81 3.97 -23.73
CA ASP A 450 7.72 5.43 -23.96
C ASP A 450 8.42 5.84 -25.26
N VAL A 451 9.62 5.27 -25.54
CA VAL A 451 10.33 5.49 -26.81
C VAL A 451 9.48 5.00 -28.00
N ALA A 452 8.91 3.81 -27.91
CA ALA A 452 8.12 3.23 -28.99
C ALA A 452 6.86 4.06 -29.28
N ARG A 453 6.12 4.41 -28.24
CA ARG A 453 4.90 5.21 -28.35
C ARG A 453 5.19 6.65 -28.84
N CYS A 454 6.28 7.27 -28.34
CA CYS A 454 6.74 8.56 -28.85
C CYS A 454 7.14 8.50 -30.32
N GLY A 455 7.85 7.46 -30.73
CA GLY A 455 8.27 7.26 -32.12
C GLY A 455 7.09 7.22 -33.09
N LEU A 456 6.00 6.53 -32.74
CA LEU A 456 4.77 6.54 -33.57
C LEU A 456 4.19 7.95 -33.71
N ARG A 457 4.10 8.71 -32.61
CA ARG A 457 3.62 10.10 -32.59
C ARG A 457 4.49 11.06 -33.39
N MET A 458 5.78 10.79 -33.45
CA MET A 458 6.76 11.57 -34.19
C MET A 458 6.88 11.16 -35.67
N GLY A 459 6.08 10.17 -36.13
CA GLY A 459 6.00 9.80 -37.53
C GLY A 459 6.94 8.67 -37.98
N ALA A 460 7.42 7.87 -37.07
CA ALA A 460 8.11 6.61 -37.44
C ALA A 460 7.18 5.71 -38.28
N GLY A 461 7.72 5.14 -39.36
CA GLY A 461 6.92 4.34 -40.27
C GLY A 461 6.52 2.97 -39.69
N GLN A 462 7.40 2.35 -38.95
CA GLN A 462 7.18 1.08 -38.25
C GLN A 462 8.05 1.00 -36.99
N ILE A 463 7.46 0.54 -35.88
CA ILE A 463 8.20 0.32 -34.64
C ILE A 463 8.06 -1.13 -34.21
N SER A 464 9.20 -1.78 -33.96
CA SER A 464 9.30 -3.14 -33.42
C SER A 464 10.10 -3.10 -32.12
N MET A 465 9.50 -3.54 -31.02
CA MET A 465 10.22 -3.76 -29.77
C MET A 465 10.77 -5.17 -29.73
N LEU A 466 12.05 -5.31 -29.33
CA LEU A 466 12.70 -6.59 -29.15
C LEU A 466 12.87 -6.87 -27.67
N TYR A 467 12.24 -7.93 -27.19
CA TYR A 467 12.33 -8.30 -25.78
C TYR A 467 12.76 -9.75 -25.60
N ARG A 468 13.82 -9.95 -24.79
CA ARG A 468 14.47 -11.26 -24.60
C ARG A 468 13.72 -12.27 -23.74
N ARG A 469 12.57 -11.90 -23.16
CA ARG A 469 11.69 -12.75 -22.35
C ARG A 469 10.26 -12.69 -22.91
N THR A 470 9.29 -13.25 -22.18
CA THR A 470 7.87 -13.16 -22.54
C THR A 470 7.20 -11.91 -21.94
N ARG A 471 5.93 -11.70 -22.29
CA ARG A 471 5.12 -10.58 -21.77
C ARG A 471 5.06 -10.58 -20.24
N GLU A 472 4.96 -11.76 -19.63
CA GLU A 472 4.84 -11.93 -18.18
C GLU A 472 6.06 -11.42 -17.40
N GLU A 473 7.24 -11.46 -18.00
CA GLU A 473 8.47 -10.97 -17.38
C GLU A 473 8.79 -9.51 -17.75
N MET A 474 7.94 -8.81 -18.49
CA MET A 474 8.15 -7.40 -18.78
C MET A 474 8.03 -6.55 -17.52
N PRO A 475 9.01 -5.68 -17.21
CA PRO A 475 8.92 -4.79 -16.05
C PRO A 475 8.10 -3.52 -16.31
N ALA A 476 7.63 -3.27 -17.53
CA ALA A 476 6.70 -2.19 -17.84
C ALA A 476 5.31 -2.50 -17.27
N SER A 477 4.53 -1.47 -16.96
CA SER A 477 3.17 -1.67 -16.47
C SER A 477 2.29 -2.37 -17.51
N PRO A 478 1.39 -3.27 -17.11
CA PRO A 478 0.51 -3.99 -18.03
C PRO A 478 -0.33 -3.06 -18.91
N GLU A 479 -0.80 -1.95 -18.35
CA GLU A 479 -1.60 -0.93 -19.05
C GLU A 479 -0.81 -0.25 -20.16
N GLU A 480 0.46 0.08 -19.90
CA GLU A 480 1.35 0.71 -20.88
C GLU A 480 1.74 -0.25 -22.00
N ILE A 481 1.92 -1.54 -21.69
CA ILE A 481 2.14 -2.58 -22.71
C ILE A 481 0.92 -2.70 -23.62
N GLU A 482 -0.27 -2.74 -23.04
CA GLU A 482 -1.53 -2.83 -23.78
C GLU A 482 -1.75 -1.57 -24.64
N ALA A 483 -1.49 -0.40 -24.09
CA ALA A 483 -1.58 0.85 -24.81
C ALA A 483 -0.62 0.88 -26.02
N ALA A 484 0.62 0.42 -25.86
CA ALA A 484 1.58 0.35 -26.96
C ALA A 484 1.12 -0.60 -28.07
N LEU A 485 0.58 -1.77 -27.73
CA LEU A 485 0.03 -2.73 -28.69
C LEU A 485 -1.17 -2.15 -29.44
N ASN A 486 -2.08 -1.48 -28.74
CA ASN A 486 -3.27 -0.85 -29.31
C ASN A 486 -2.89 0.31 -30.25
N GLU A 487 -1.82 1.05 -29.94
CA GLU A 487 -1.29 2.12 -30.80
C GLU A 487 -0.54 1.59 -32.04
N GLY A 488 -0.29 0.29 -32.13
CA GLY A 488 0.32 -0.36 -33.30
C GLY A 488 1.81 -0.67 -33.17
N VAL A 489 2.37 -0.62 -31.95
CA VAL A 489 3.74 -1.11 -31.68
C VAL A 489 3.75 -2.63 -31.82
N ASN A 490 4.67 -3.17 -32.64
CA ASN A 490 4.91 -4.60 -32.68
C ASN A 490 5.89 -5.00 -31.56
N ILE A 491 5.61 -6.05 -30.80
CA ILE A 491 6.51 -6.56 -29.75
C ILE A 491 6.93 -7.99 -30.08
N ASP A 492 8.21 -8.15 -30.43
CA ASP A 492 8.84 -9.44 -30.68
C ASP A 492 9.42 -10.00 -29.39
N PHE A 493 8.70 -10.94 -28.77
CA PHE A 493 9.13 -11.64 -27.57
C PHE A 493 10.15 -12.72 -27.88
N LEU A 494 10.96 -13.06 -26.87
CA LEU A 494 12.01 -14.07 -26.97
C LEU A 494 13.03 -13.78 -28.08
N VAL A 495 13.40 -12.52 -28.23
CA VAL A 495 14.40 -12.04 -29.21
C VAL A 495 15.45 -11.18 -28.53
N ALA A 496 16.70 -11.44 -28.82
CA ALA A 496 17.81 -10.60 -28.38
C ALA A 496 18.72 -10.25 -29.58
N PRO A 497 19.15 -8.99 -29.73
CA PRO A 497 20.17 -8.59 -30.70
C PRO A 497 21.54 -9.05 -30.24
N ILE A 498 22.40 -9.43 -31.19
CA ILE A 498 23.78 -9.91 -30.94
C ILE A 498 24.86 -9.09 -31.70
N SER A 499 24.50 -8.41 -32.77
CA SER A 499 25.39 -7.47 -33.46
C SER A 499 24.59 -6.50 -34.34
N VAL A 500 25.18 -5.36 -34.66
CA VAL A 500 24.68 -4.38 -35.63
C VAL A 500 25.70 -4.17 -36.72
N THR A 501 25.29 -4.25 -38.00
CA THR A 501 26.16 -4.00 -39.14
C THR A 501 25.57 -2.82 -39.95
N ALA A 502 26.37 -1.77 -40.10
CA ALA A 502 26.03 -0.60 -40.89
C ALA A 502 26.01 -0.94 -42.38
N GLN A 503 24.93 -0.62 -43.10
CA GLN A 503 24.81 -0.60 -44.54
C GLN A 503 24.59 0.87 -45.00
N GLU A 504 24.67 1.12 -46.30
CA GLU A 504 24.51 2.49 -46.84
C GLU A 504 23.13 3.08 -46.43
N ASP A 505 22.04 2.31 -46.60
CA ASP A 505 20.69 2.78 -46.44
C ASP A 505 19.99 2.29 -45.15
N CYS A 506 20.60 1.32 -44.42
CA CYS A 506 19.97 0.75 -43.22
C CYS A 506 20.99 0.19 -42.23
N LEU A 507 20.53 -0.25 -41.08
CA LEU A 507 21.22 -1.12 -40.12
C LEU A 507 20.73 -2.56 -40.28
N GLN A 508 21.64 -3.51 -40.39
CA GLN A 508 21.30 -4.93 -40.24
C GLN A 508 21.60 -5.36 -38.82
N VAL A 509 20.53 -5.59 -38.07
CA VAL A 509 20.58 -6.08 -36.68
C VAL A 509 20.48 -7.60 -36.72
N GLN A 510 21.56 -8.28 -36.37
CA GLN A 510 21.53 -9.71 -36.19
C GLN A 510 20.93 -10.04 -34.85
N CYS A 511 19.83 -10.79 -34.87
CA CYS A 511 19.07 -11.21 -33.69
C CYS A 511 19.16 -12.72 -33.53
N ILE A 512 18.95 -13.19 -32.29
CA ILE A 512 18.84 -14.62 -31.94
C ILE A 512 17.53 -14.85 -31.17
N ARG A 513 16.90 -16.02 -31.40
CA ARG A 513 15.75 -16.45 -30.60
C ARG A 513 16.22 -16.90 -29.23
N MET A 514 15.32 -16.69 -28.23
CA MET A 514 15.56 -17.02 -26.83
C MET A 514 14.56 -18.06 -26.36
N GLU A 515 14.91 -18.81 -25.33
CA GLU A 515 13.99 -19.60 -24.53
C GLU A 515 14.13 -19.23 -23.04
N LEU A 516 13.15 -19.59 -22.21
CA LEU A 516 13.17 -19.29 -20.80
C LEU A 516 13.69 -20.49 -20.00
N GLY A 517 14.81 -20.28 -19.30
CA GLY A 517 15.38 -21.22 -18.33
C GLY A 517 14.87 -21.01 -16.91
N GLU A 518 15.68 -21.42 -15.93
CA GLU A 518 15.38 -21.27 -14.51
C GLU A 518 15.33 -19.78 -14.10
N PRO A 519 14.60 -19.43 -13.01
CA PRO A 519 14.56 -18.08 -12.48
C PRO A 519 15.96 -17.53 -12.13
N ASP A 520 16.20 -16.26 -12.41
CA ASP A 520 17.40 -15.55 -11.99
C ASP A 520 17.25 -14.95 -10.57
N GLY A 521 18.27 -14.25 -10.09
CA GLY A 521 18.26 -13.62 -8.77
C GLY A 521 17.19 -12.52 -8.56
N SER A 522 16.46 -12.13 -9.63
CA SER A 522 15.30 -11.23 -9.57
C SER A 522 13.96 -11.98 -9.55
N GLY A 523 13.97 -13.30 -9.52
CA GLY A 523 12.77 -14.15 -9.61
C GLY A 523 12.23 -14.33 -11.03
N ARG A 524 12.76 -13.62 -12.04
CA ARG A 524 12.32 -13.75 -13.44
C ARG A 524 13.08 -14.85 -14.16
N ARG A 525 12.42 -15.58 -15.04
CA ARG A 525 13.03 -16.66 -15.82
C ARG A 525 14.16 -16.14 -16.70
N ARG A 526 15.31 -16.82 -16.64
CA ARG A 526 16.53 -16.43 -17.33
C ARG A 526 16.39 -16.68 -18.84
N PRO A 527 16.66 -15.67 -19.72
CA PRO A 527 16.66 -15.90 -21.16
C PRO A 527 17.93 -16.66 -21.58
N VAL A 528 17.74 -17.72 -22.36
CA VAL A 528 18.81 -18.60 -22.89
C VAL A 528 18.77 -18.54 -24.42
N PRO A 529 19.90 -18.27 -25.12
CA PRO A 529 19.94 -18.27 -26.58
C PRO A 529 19.65 -19.65 -27.16
N VAL A 530 18.90 -19.70 -28.26
CA VAL A 530 18.66 -20.90 -29.04
C VAL A 530 19.67 -20.92 -30.19
N GLU A 531 20.67 -21.76 -30.10
CA GLU A 531 21.73 -21.87 -31.13
C GLU A 531 21.18 -22.20 -32.52
N GLY A 532 21.68 -21.52 -33.57
CA GLY A 532 21.25 -21.71 -34.96
C GLY A 532 19.91 -21.05 -35.32
N SER A 533 19.38 -20.19 -34.43
CA SER A 533 18.14 -19.44 -34.65
C SER A 533 18.37 -17.99 -35.07
N GLU A 534 19.56 -17.66 -35.47
CA GLU A 534 19.96 -16.30 -35.84
C GLU A 534 19.19 -15.84 -37.09
N PHE A 535 18.78 -14.56 -37.09
CA PHE A 535 18.16 -13.92 -38.23
C PHE A 535 18.53 -12.44 -38.29
N ILE A 536 18.31 -11.81 -39.44
CA ILE A 536 18.63 -10.41 -39.66
C ILE A 536 17.33 -9.62 -39.69
N LEU A 537 17.33 -8.49 -38.93
CA LEU A 537 16.31 -7.46 -38.96
C LEU A 537 16.89 -6.20 -39.58
N GLU A 538 16.28 -5.68 -40.65
CA GLU A 538 16.69 -4.42 -41.28
C GLU A 538 15.89 -3.26 -40.70
N VAL A 539 16.61 -2.26 -40.14
CA VAL A 539 16.02 -1.06 -39.56
C VAL A 539 16.80 0.19 -39.96
N ASP A 540 16.15 1.32 -39.88
CA ASP A 540 16.74 2.61 -40.16
C ASP A 540 17.32 3.27 -38.91
N ARG A 541 16.74 2.91 -37.74
CA ARG A 541 17.21 3.32 -36.40
C ARG A 541 17.11 2.14 -35.43
N PHE A 542 18.07 2.08 -34.52
CA PHE A 542 18.10 1.06 -33.45
C PHE A 542 18.25 1.74 -32.09
N VAL A 543 17.30 1.52 -31.15
CA VAL A 543 17.25 2.22 -29.86
C VAL A 543 17.48 1.24 -28.72
N MET A 544 18.45 1.52 -27.87
CA MET A 544 18.75 0.75 -26.66
C MET A 544 18.02 1.34 -25.46
N ALA A 545 17.10 0.59 -24.86
CA ALA A 545 16.34 0.96 -23.66
C ALA A 545 16.42 -0.16 -22.59
N ILE A 546 17.66 -0.57 -22.28
CA ILE A 546 17.97 -1.76 -21.45
C ILE A 546 18.41 -1.40 -20.02
N GLY A 547 18.22 -0.19 -19.59
CA GLY A 547 18.54 0.31 -18.25
C GLY A 547 19.33 1.60 -18.27
N GLN A 548 19.55 2.14 -17.09
CA GLN A 548 20.16 3.44 -16.87
C GLN A 548 21.25 3.35 -15.79
N LYS A 549 22.18 4.31 -15.80
CA LYS A 549 23.29 4.43 -14.84
C LYS A 549 23.33 5.85 -14.28
N ALA A 550 23.72 5.96 -13.04
CA ALA A 550 24.05 7.24 -12.44
C ALA A 550 25.41 7.75 -12.95
N VAL A 551 25.53 9.06 -13.13
CA VAL A 551 26.80 9.75 -13.43
C VAL A 551 27.17 10.56 -12.18
N ILE A 552 28.22 10.11 -11.48
CA ILE A 552 28.64 10.69 -10.21
C ILE A 552 30.04 11.24 -10.37
N PRO A 553 30.27 12.57 -10.22
CA PRO A 553 31.58 13.16 -10.30
C PRO A 553 32.54 12.60 -9.23
N GLN A 554 33.75 12.23 -9.61
CA GLN A 554 34.76 11.74 -8.65
C GLN A 554 35.10 12.77 -7.56
N ALA A 555 35.01 14.05 -7.90
CA ALA A 555 35.24 15.17 -6.97
C ALA A 555 34.23 15.21 -5.81
N PHE A 556 33.13 14.47 -5.87
CA PHE A 556 32.20 14.37 -4.77
C PHE A 556 32.75 13.59 -3.56
N GLY A 557 33.72 12.71 -3.79
CA GLY A 557 34.42 11.99 -2.73
C GLY A 557 33.53 11.01 -1.94
N VAL A 558 32.43 10.55 -2.55
CA VAL A 558 31.54 9.54 -1.97
C VAL A 558 31.92 8.14 -2.43
N GLU A 559 31.66 7.14 -1.61
CA GLU A 559 31.90 5.74 -1.96
C GLU A 559 30.80 5.19 -2.87
N LEU A 560 31.23 4.40 -3.85
CA LEU A 560 30.32 3.76 -4.79
C LEU A 560 30.27 2.24 -4.53
N ASN A 561 29.10 1.64 -4.71
CA ASN A 561 28.94 0.21 -4.70
C ASN A 561 29.43 -0.42 -6.03
N ARG A 562 29.45 -1.76 -6.12
CA ARG A 562 29.91 -2.50 -7.30
C ARG A 562 29.12 -2.20 -8.59
N ARG A 563 27.93 -1.63 -8.47
CA ARG A 563 27.06 -1.25 -9.61
C ARG A 563 27.25 0.22 -10.03
N GLY A 564 28.08 0.99 -9.30
CA GLY A 564 28.34 2.40 -9.60
C GLY A 564 27.35 3.39 -8.96
N TYR A 565 26.52 2.98 -8.01
CA TYR A 565 25.63 3.85 -7.25
C TYR A 565 26.24 4.26 -5.92
N ILE A 566 25.80 5.39 -5.36
CA ILE A 566 26.30 5.89 -4.07
C ILE A 566 25.98 4.85 -2.99
N LYS A 567 27.04 4.45 -2.26
CA LYS A 567 26.90 3.62 -1.08
C LYS A 567 26.47 4.49 0.10
N ALA A 568 25.42 4.09 0.80
CA ALA A 568 24.86 4.84 1.90
C ALA A 568 24.45 3.93 3.04
N ASP A 569 24.62 4.42 4.27
CA ASP A 569 24.05 3.85 5.48
C ASP A 569 22.93 4.80 5.97
N ASN A 570 21.72 4.29 6.02
CA ASN A 570 20.53 5.07 6.39
C ASN A 570 20.47 6.43 5.66
N TYR A 571 20.61 6.42 4.31
CA TYR A 571 20.62 7.61 3.42
C TYR A 571 21.80 8.58 3.63
N ARG A 572 22.76 8.28 4.49
CA ARG A 572 24.01 9.02 4.67
C ARG A 572 25.07 8.45 3.73
N ALA A 573 25.57 9.26 2.81
CA ALA A 573 26.59 8.82 1.85
C ALA A 573 27.89 8.43 2.55
N GLU A 574 28.39 7.21 2.30
CA GLU A 574 29.67 6.77 2.81
C GLU A 574 30.83 7.55 2.15
N GLY A 575 31.92 7.71 2.88
CA GLY A 575 33.09 8.47 2.46
C GLY A 575 33.04 9.97 2.76
N ARG A 576 31.84 10.56 3.04
CA ARG A 576 31.74 12.01 3.24
C ARG A 576 30.69 12.44 4.26
N LYS A 577 31.15 13.10 5.32
CA LYS A 577 30.29 13.60 6.39
C LYS A 577 29.43 14.78 5.91
N GLY A 578 28.15 14.81 6.33
CA GLY A 578 27.21 15.89 6.00
C GLY A 578 26.60 15.74 4.59
N VAL A 579 26.88 14.63 3.90
CA VAL A 579 26.33 14.31 2.60
C VAL A 579 25.30 13.19 2.72
N PHE A 580 24.14 13.39 2.11
CA PHE A 580 23.02 12.49 2.09
C PHE A 580 22.61 12.17 0.65
N THR A 581 21.89 11.10 0.45
CA THR A 581 21.50 10.67 -0.90
C THR A 581 20.18 9.94 -0.88
N GLY A 582 19.50 9.89 -2.03
CA GLY A 582 18.26 9.12 -2.21
C GLY A 582 17.81 9.09 -3.66
N GLY A 583 16.87 8.20 -3.98
CA GLY A 583 16.42 7.94 -5.34
C GLY A 583 17.44 7.15 -6.16
N ASP A 584 17.33 7.20 -7.50
CA ASP A 584 18.02 6.31 -8.42
C ASP A 584 19.56 6.36 -8.35
N VAL A 585 20.12 7.46 -7.88
CA VAL A 585 21.59 7.56 -7.67
C VAL A 585 22.10 6.64 -6.57
N MET A 586 21.22 6.21 -5.66
CA MET A 586 21.51 5.29 -4.55
C MET A 586 20.99 3.87 -4.83
N SER A 587 19.72 3.74 -5.20
CA SER A 587 19.05 2.44 -5.37
C SER A 587 19.27 1.80 -6.76
N GLY A 588 19.62 2.59 -7.75
CA GLY A 588 19.47 2.29 -9.17
C GLY A 588 18.10 2.75 -9.68
N PRO A 589 17.88 2.71 -11.01
CA PRO A 589 16.62 3.15 -11.61
C PRO A 589 15.41 2.44 -11.00
N ALA A 590 14.46 3.23 -10.53
CA ALA A 590 13.28 2.79 -9.82
C ALA A 590 12.06 3.66 -10.21
N THR A 591 11.05 3.72 -9.37
CA THR A 591 9.82 4.45 -9.62
C THR A 591 9.83 5.85 -8.97
N VAL A 592 8.94 6.73 -9.45
CA VAL A 592 8.79 8.08 -8.87
C VAL A 592 8.41 8.02 -7.39
N ILE A 593 7.54 7.08 -7.00
CA ILE A 593 7.11 6.94 -5.60
C ILE A 593 8.25 6.45 -4.69
N GLU A 594 9.14 5.59 -5.16
CA GLU A 594 10.34 5.16 -4.42
C GLU A 594 11.36 6.30 -4.30
N ALA A 595 11.52 7.10 -5.34
CA ALA A 595 12.37 8.30 -5.29
C ALA A 595 11.84 9.33 -4.27
N ILE A 596 10.51 9.53 -4.21
CA ILE A 596 9.85 10.34 -3.18
C ILE A 596 10.10 9.79 -1.78
N HIS A 597 9.96 8.48 -1.59
CA HIS A 597 10.31 7.82 -0.33
C HIS A 597 11.75 8.11 0.09
N GLY A 598 12.70 7.94 -0.85
CA GLY A 598 14.11 8.21 -0.59
C GLY A 598 14.39 9.65 -0.17
N GLY A 599 13.77 10.62 -0.85
CA GLY A 599 13.87 12.04 -0.50
C GLY A 599 13.30 12.35 0.87
N ARG A 600 12.16 11.73 1.22
CA ARG A 600 11.49 11.90 2.51
C ARG A 600 12.32 11.35 3.67
N VAL A 601 12.84 10.11 3.55
CA VAL A 601 13.66 9.51 4.61
C VAL A 601 14.97 10.28 4.79
N ALA A 602 15.62 10.66 3.69
CA ALA A 602 16.83 11.49 3.75
C ALA A 602 16.57 12.84 4.42
N ALA A 603 15.41 13.47 4.18
CA ALA A 603 15.05 14.73 4.86
C ALA A 603 14.96 14.56 6.38
N SER A 604 14.39 13.45 6.88
CA SER A 604 14.38 13.10 8.29
C SER A 604 15.80 12.95 8.86
N GLU A 605 16.68 12.25 8.14
CA GLU A 605 18.07 12.05 8.57
C GLU A 605 18.91 13.36 8.53
N ILE A 606 18.62 14.24 7.56
CA ILE A 606 19.22 15.58 7.49
C ILE A 606 18.77 16.43 8.68
N ASP A 607 17.48 16.44 9.02
CA ASP A 607 16.97 17.18 10.19
C ASP A 607 17.64 16.70 11.48
N LYS A 608 17.76 15.38 11.69
CA LYS A 608 18.50 14.80 12.83
C LYS A 608 19.97 15.23 12.85
N TYR A 609 20.64 15.21 11.71
CA TYR A 609 22.04 15.61 11.60
C TYR A 609 22.24 17.09 11.96
N LEU A 610 21.28 17.94 11.62
CA LEU A 610 21.30 19.38 11.90
C LEU A 610 20.81 19.72 13.31
N GLY A 611 20.44 18.73 14.13
CA GLY A 611 20.06 18.88 15.52
C GLY A 611 18.53 18.86 15.77
N GLY A 612 17.73 18.56 14.77
CA GLY A 612 16.29 18.36 14.88
C GLY A 612 15.92 16.95 15.37
N THR A 613 14.62 16.68 15.46
CA THR A 613 14.08 15.40 15.94
C THR A 613 14.02 14.32 14.85
N GLY A 614 14.03 14.74 13.58
CA GLY A 614 13.76 13.86 12.43
C GLY A 614 12.28 13.57 12.21
N ASP A 615 11.40 14.09 13.05
CA ASP A 615 9.95 14.01 12.81
C ASP A 615 9.56 15.07 11.78
N ILE A 616 9.36 14.64 10.54
CA ILE A 616 9.01 15.50 9.41
C ILE A 616 7.52 15.47 9.10
N MET A 617 6.76 14.64 9.83
CA MET A 617 5.32 14.49 9.59
C MET A 617 4.56 15.73 10.04
N GLN A 618 3.56 16.10 9.26
CA GLN A 618 2.60 17.13 9.60
C GLN A 618 1.24 16.66 9.09
N ARG A 619 0.24 16.63 9.97
CA ARG A 619 -1.13 16.32 9.60
C ARG A 619 -1.88 17.58 9.25
N PHE A 620 -2.48 17.62 8.07
CA PHE A 620 -3.37 18.70 7.63
C PHE A 620 -4.81 18.48 8.09
N ILE A 621 -5.19 17.20 8.19
CA ILE A 621 -6.52 16.80 8.65
C ILE A 621 -6.38 16.00 9.95
N PRO A 622 -7.04 16.41 11.05
CA PRO A 622 -7.09 15.61 12.27
C PRO A 622 -7.63 14.21 12.03
N GLU A 623 -7.21 13.26 12.85
CA GLU A 623 -7.90 11.96 12.90
C GLU A 623 -9.30 12.15 13.44
N GLU A 624 -10.29 11.80 12.64
CA GLU A 624 -11.67 11.79 13.02
C GLU A 624 -12.10 10.38 13.39
N ALA A 625 -12.95 10.24 14.42
CA ALA A 625 -13.60 8.98 14.70
C ALA A 625 -14.43 8.56 13.47
N GLU A 626 -14.08 7.43 12.88
CA GLU A 626 -14.80 6.94 11.72
C GLU A 626 -16.19 6.41 12.10
N ASN A 627 -17.14 6.62 11.21
CA ASN A 627 -18.45 5.97 11.35
C ASN A 627 -18.28 4.46 11.15
N ASN A 628 -18.47 3.72 12.23
CA ASN A 628 -18.40 2.26 12.24
C ASN A 628 -19.56 1.58 11.51
N ARG A 629 -20.65 2.31 11.21
CA ARG A 629 -21.83 1.77 10.54
C ARG A 629 -21.67 1.84 9.03
N LEU A 630 -21.56 0.67 8.39
CA LEU A 630 -21.41 0.56 6.93
C LEU A 630 -22.75 0.46 6.20
N GLY A 631 -23.75 -0.16 6.85
CA GLY A 631 -25.03 -0.45 6.23
C GLY A 631 -24.98 -1.63 5.24
N ARG A 632 -26.16 -2.22 5.00
CA ARG A 632 -26.36 -3.30 4.03
C ARG A 632 -26.41 -2.70 2.62
N ASP A 633 -25.84 -3.43 1.65
CA ASP A 633 -25.82 -3.01 0.26
C ASP A 633 -25.90 -4.25 -0.65
N GLU A 634 -27.09 -4.47 -1.18
CA GLU A 634 -27.37 -5.58 -2.07
C GLU A 634 -26.54 -5.44 -3.37
N GLY A 635 -25.80 -6.47 -3.72
CA GLY A 635 -24.96 -6.46 -4.91
C GLY A 635 -23.57 -5.82 -4.73
N PHE A 636 -23.18 -5.36 -3.52
CA PHE A 636 -21.88 -4.76 -3.25
C PHE A 636 -20.69 -5.60 -3.76
N ALA A 637 -20.77 -6.93 -3.64
CA ALA A 637 -19.74 -7.84 -4.10
C ALA A 637 -19.51 -7.76 -5.62
N TYR A 638 -20.53 -7.38 -6.38
CA TYR A 638 -20.54 -7.40 -7.85
C TYR A 638 -20.29 -6.03 -8.50
N TYR A 639 -20.11 -4.97 -7.69
CA TYR A 639 -19.74 -3.65 -8.23
C TYR A 639 -18.39 -3.74 -8.92
N LYS A 640 -18.40 -3.55 -10.24
CA LYS A 640 -17.20 -3.62 -11.07
C LYS A 640 -16.30 -2.41 -10.84
N ARG A 641 -15.01 -2.61 -11.09
CA ARG A 641 -14.02 -1.54 -11.13
C ARG A 641 -14.38 -0.54 -12.21
N ILE A 642 -14.26 0.74 -11.88
CA ILE A 642 -14.34 1.83 -12.85
C ILE A 642 -12.93 2.10 -13.35
N HIS A 643 -12.78 2.09 -14.67
CA HIS A 643 -11.50 2.37 -15.34
C HIS A 643 -11.48 3.80 -15.85
N GLU A 644 -10.30 4.34 -15.95
CA GLU A 644 -10.04 5.65 -16.51
C GLU A 644 -10.47 5.72 -17.98
N GLN A 645 -10.94 6.86 -18.39
CA GLN A 645 -11.28 7.09 -19.79
C GLN A 645 -10.01 7.38 -20.59
N MET A 646 -9.78 6.56 -21.60
CA MET A 646 -8.62 6.72 -22.48
C MET A 646 -9.00 7.52 -23.72
N LEU A 647 -8.08 8.38 -24.16
CA LEU A 647 -8.20 9.06 -25.45
C LEU A 647 -8.24 8.00 -26.56
N PRO A 648 -9.11 8.13 -27.58
CA PRO A 648 -9.14 7.22 -28.72
C PRO A 648 -7.76 7.11 -29.40
N VAL A 649 -7.37 5.90 -29.82
CA VAL A 649 -6.04 5.63 -30.40
C VAL A 649 -5.71 6.56 -31.57
N GLU A 650 -6.70 6.84 -32.44
CA GLU A 650 -6.52 7.75 -33.56
C GLU A 650 -6.18 9.19 -33.14
N GLU A 651 -6.65 9.62 -31.98
CA GLU A 651 -6.30 10.93 -31.39
C GLU A 651 -4.95 10.86 -30.67
N CYS A 652 -4.64 9.74 -29.97
CA CYS A 652 -3.34 9.53 -29.33
C CYS A 652 -2.16 9.71 -30.28
N LEU A 653 -2.31 9.27 -31.54
CA LEU A 653 -1.25 9.31 -32.56
C LEU A 653 -1.07 10.69 -33.21
N LYS A 654 -1.97 11.68 -32.95
CA LYS A 654 -1.87 13.02 -33.55
C LYS A 654 -0.98 13.99 -32.79
N GLY A 655 -0.64 13.68 -31.53
CA GLY A 655 0.12 14.60 -30.69
C GLY A 655 0.48 14.02 -29.33
N PHE A 656 0.76 14.92 -28.39
CA PHE A 656 1.17 14.58 -27.02
C PHE A 656 0.13 15.03 -25.98
N ASP A 657 -1.13 15.17 -26.39
CA ASP A 657 -2.23 15.43 -25.46
C ASP A 657 -2.37 14.27 -24.46
N GLU A 658 -2.81 14.57 -23.24
CA GLU A 658 -2.96 13.62 -22.16
C GLU A 658 -3.89 12.46 -22.60
N VAL A 659 -3.38 11.21 -22.52
CA VAL A 659 -4.11 10.03 -23.02
C VAL A 659 -5.04 9.40 -22.01
N GLU A 660 -4.79 9.62 -20.72
CA GLU A 660 -5.57 9.06 -19.62
C GLU A 660 -6.26 10.19 -18.85
N HIS A 661 -7.58 10.27 -18.96
CA HIS A 661 -8.35 11.33 -18.28
C HIS A 661 -8.71 10.95 -16.86
N ALA A 662 -8.78 11.93 -15.95
CA ALA A 662 -9.26 11.70 -14.59
C ALA A 662 -10.75 11.35 -14.59
N PHE A 663 -11.20 10.70 -13.56
CA PHE A 663 -12.61 10.36 -13.34
C PHE A 663 -13.52 11.59 -13.34
N HIS A 664 -14.73 11.41 -13.84
CA HIS A 664 -15.82 12.31 -13.50
C HIS A 664 -16.22 12.11 -12.03
N GLU A 665 -16.86 13.11 -11.44
CA GLU A 665 -17.21 13.10 -10.02
C GLU A 665 -18.02 11.88 -9.60
N ASN A 666 -19.03 11.50 -10.39
CA ASN A 666 -19.85 10.31 -10.12
C ASN A 666 -19.03 9.02 -10.17
N GLU A 667 -18.13 8.88 -11.13
CA GLU A 667 -17.24 7.73 -11.27
C GLU A 667 -16.32 7.60 -10.07
N ALA A 668 -15.72 8.70 -9.63
CA ALA A 668 -14.86 8.70 -8.45
C ALA A 668 -15.62 8.36 -7.16
N LEU A 669 -16.84 8.86 -6.99
CA LEU A 669 -17.68 8.54 -5.84
C LEU A 669 -18.08 7.05 -5.82
N GLU A 670 -18.49 6.52 -6.96
CA GLU A 670 -18.88 5.11 -7.09
C GLU A 670 -17.69 4.19 -6.88
N GLU A 671 -16.53 4.49 -7.48
CA GLU A 671 -15.31 3.70 -7.29
C GLU A 671 -14.83 3.72 -5.83
N ALA A 672 -14.80 4.89 -5.20
CA ALA A 672 -14.38 5.02 -3.80
C ALA A 672 -15.32 4.25 -2.85
N LYS A 673 -16.63 4.17 -3.15
CA LYS A 673 -17.61 3.41 -2.35
C LYS A 673 -17.43 1.89 -2.44
N ARG A 674 -16.68 1.38 -3.41
CA ARG A 674 -16.32 -0.04 -3.51
C ARG A 674 -15.33 -0.49 -2.44
N CYS A 675 -14.65 0.45 -1.75
CA CYS A 675 -13.66 0.15 -0.73
C CYS A 675 -14.26 -0.66 0.42
N LEU A 676 -13.55 -1.73 0.84
CA LEU A 676 -13.95 -2.61 1.94
C LEU A 676 -13.86 -1.95 3.32
N ARG A 677 -13.21 -0.81 3.43
CA ARG A 677 -12.99 -0.08 4.70
C ARG A 677 -12.24 -0.94 5.72
N CYS A 678 -11.18 -1.63 5.28
CA CYS A 678 -10.37 -2.56 6.07
C CYS A 678 -9.85 -1.95 7.38
N GLN A 679 -9.53 -0.65 7.41
CA GLN A 679 -9.06 0.06 8.61
C GLN A 679 -10.07 -0.01 9.77
N LEU A 680 -11.36 -0.16 9.50
CA LEU A 680 -12.38 -0.31 10.56
C LEU A 680 -12.19 -1.60 11.38
N ARG A 681 -11.47 -2.59 10.88
CA ARG A 681 -11.11 -3.78 11.63
C ARG A 681 -10.11 -3.46 12.74
N LEU A 682 -9.19 -2.53 12.50
CA LEU A 682 -8.19 -2.09 13.48
C LEU A 682 -8.80 -1.28 14.64
N THR A 683 -10.01 -0.73 14.47
CA THR A 683 -10.72 0.02 15.52
C THR A 683 -11.49 -0.87 16.50
N ILE A 684 -11.55 -2.17 16.24
CA ILE A 684 -12.26 -3.12 17.10
C ILE A 684 -11.44 -3.36 18.37
N SER A 685 -12.10 -3.21 19.54
CA SER A 685 -11.45 -3.35 20.84
C SER A 685 -10.95 -4.78 21.07
N LYS A 686 -9.79 -4.90 21.71
CA LYS A 686 -9.27 -6.20 22.14
C LYS A 686 -10.04 -6.69 23.37
N VAL A 687 -10.33 -7.98 23.41
CA VAL A 687 -10.95 -8.62 24.56
C VAL A 687 -9.86 -9.01 25.55
N PRO A 688 -10.04 -8.79 26.88
CA PRO A 688 -9.12 -9.28 27.89
C PRO A 688 -8.94 -10.80 27.79
N MET A 689 -7.70 -11.26 27.72
CA MET A 689 -7.34 -12.67 27.66
C MET A 689 -7.06 -13.23 29.06
N PRO A 690 -7.19 -14.55 29.28
CA PRO A 690 -6.74 -15.18 30.51
C PRO A 690 -5.28 -14.84 30.80
N PRO A 691 -4.90 -14.57 32.06
CA PRO A 691 -3.50 -14.44 32.43
C PRO A 691 -2.77 -15.78 32.20
N GLU A 692 -1.52 -15.69 31.79
CA GLU A 692 -0.63 -16.86 31.71
C GLU A 692 -0.48 -17.49 33.10
N GLN A 693 -0.65 -18.82 33.19
CA GLN A 693 -0.54 -19.61 34.46
C GLN A 693 0.90 -20.01 34.74
#